data_ade87abcd542810bbc383881e260bcca
#
_entry.id   ade87abcd542810bbc383881e260bcca
#
_cell.length_a   1.000
_cell.length_b   1.000
_cell.length_c   1.000
_cell.angle_alpha   90.00
_cell.angle_beta   90.00
_cell.angle_gamma   90.00
#
_symmetry.space_group_name_H-M   'P 1'
#
loop_
_entity.id
_entity.type
_entity.pdbx_description
1 polymer ?
#
loop_
_entity_poly.entity_id
_entity_poly.type
_entity_poly.pdbx_seq_one_letter_code
_entity_poly.pdbx_strand_id
1 'polypeptide(L)'
;AKSHTRGSKSFVSNSAKATVKVGLAAMVLTCGSGLISGVDAAPIRGLSLSPGEGERDGGFTYLYPSEKAPYIQMYDYKTPGNPGQGHLYTDNKVFGIQIGNRANARSNDGSVSGISIGDYSQSRALGIGLGHYAQSEQIGAIAVGSAAKAKGFNSLAMMRQAYAGEQYAAAIGTAASAQGSASLAMGHSALAKGAQSIAIGSANPDPLTDAKGTPYTAYDGSTNTQANAARAIAIGQGAKSNTVDSVAMGTGANVAAGTNYKGENFTHGIAIGSNALSQGIQGVAIGNSAAHYRDNGVALGNNAKTRAMDGIAIGNNAESGIQNDPQYKVNNSVAVGNSARAHGGSGVALGNDTYALGGSSVAAGNAAWALGERSTAIGNNAHSEGYGSIAMGREASALSTQDGDKKNVVAIGDDAQATGSRSIALGVSAQAGTLERVRDRSVYKDNPELITKLKAQREVTDAVAIGSEASVQANEGLALGSKATVNNVRGVALGANSATAAPVSTASETINGLQYNYAGGTADSTVSVGNTSTKRTITNVAAGRVSAQSTDAINGSQLYGVANAVGNVAKSTKNILGGNAQVDQNGTITMTNIGDTGKNTVHEAIKSANSGWELQVNGKKVKDVKAPNRTVNFNAGNNIKLEGAGDNVTVATVDDANFNSVTTGKVSMSRTGINAGGYQITNVQSGGDTLTNAANIGDISRIAAKYDKYLQRGAATYEANGNGKINMTGTNGLTAEVTGLKNTYVTSGTVSNDGKRLTLT
;
A
#
# COMPACT_ATOMS: atom_id res chain seq x y z
N ALA A 1 15.64 26.56 33.37
CA ALA A 1 16.84 26.80 34.17
C ALA A 1 17.81 25.64 34.02
N LYS A 2 19.04 25.97 33.67
CA LYS A 2 20.26 25.16 33.58
C LYS A 2 20.42 24.26 32.35
N SER A 3 21.08 24.85 31.41
CA SER A 3 22.17 24.49 30.53
C SER A 3 23.04 23.29 30.96
N HIS A 4 23.31 22.37 30.04
CA HIS A 4 24.58 21.68 29.94
C HIS A 4 24.92 21.44 28.47
N THR A 5 25.77 22.29 27.98
CA THR A 5 26.59 22.13 26.77
C THR A 5 27.57 20.97 26.95
N ARG A 6 27.65 20.07 25.99
CA ARG A 6 28.83 19.26 25.71
C ARG A 6 29.08 19.16 24.22
N GLY A 7 30.28 19.59 23.88
CA GLY A 7 30.77 19.83 22.56
C GLY A 7 30.84 18.61 21.65
N SER A 8 30.46 18.84 20.42
CA SER A 8 30.72 17.97 19.28
C SER A 8 32.14 18.22 18.77
N LYS A 9 33.01 17.22 18.85
CA LYS A 9 34.27 17.20 18.09
C LYS A 9 33.95 16.82 16.65
N SER A 10 34.11 17.74 15.75
CA SER A 10 34.11 17.50 14.31
C SER A 10 35.34 16.64 13.95
N PHE A 11 35.10 15.45 13.40
CA PHE A 11 36.10 14.73 12.63
C PHE A 11 35.99 15.17 11.17
N VAL A 12 36.94 15.96 10.75
CA VAL A 12 37.20 16.25 9.34
C VAL A 12 37.92 15.02 8.77
N SER A 13 37.21 14.24 7.95
CA SER A 13 37.85 13.22 7.13
C SER A 13 38.28 13.83 5.80
N ASN A 14 39.57 13.95 5.62
CA ASN A 14 40.20 14.25 4.35
C ASN A 14 39.91 13.09 3.37
N SER A 15 39.02 13.30 2.42
CA SER A 15 38.91 12.42 1.27
C SER A 15 40.01 12.75 0.26
N ALA A 16 41.06 11.99 0.30
CA ALA A 16 42.06 11.99 -0.77
C ALA A 16 41.43 11.37 -2.03
N LYS A 17 41.30 12.15 -3.09
CA LYS A 17 41.04 11.66 -4.44
C LYS A 17 42.23 10.83 -4.92
N ALA A 18 42.13 9.51 -4.78
CA ALA A 18 43.05 8.61 -5.45
C ALA A 18 42.56 8.37 -6.89
N THR A 19 43.22 9.01 -7.83
CA THR A 19 43.07 8.70 -9.26
C THR A 19 43.77 7.36 -9.51
N VAL A 20 42.95 6.29 -9.68
CA VAL A 20 43.48 4.99 -10.01
C VAL A 20 43.86 4.97 -11.49
N LYS A 21 45.11 5.29 -11.80
CA LYS A 21 45.75 4.83 -13.03
C LYS A 21 46.49 3.54 -12.70
N VAL A 22 45.77 2.42 -12.75
CA VAL A 22 46.40 1.11 -12.64
C VAL A 22 46.83 0.70 -14.04
N GLY A 23 48.09 0.88 -14.33
CA GLY A 23 48.73 0.19 -15.43
C GLY A 23 48.84 -1.28 -15.08
N LEU A 24 48.30 -2.17 -15.95
CA LEU A 24 48.28 -3.64 -15.80
C LEU A 24 49.66 -4.25 -15.54
N ALA A 25 50.74 -3.50 -15.74
CA ALA A 25 52.12 -3.92 -15.52
C ALA A 25 52.58 -3.92 -14.04
N ALA A 26 51.90 -3.16 -13.15
CA ALA A 26 52.33 -3.08 -11.74
C ALA A 26 51.73 -4.19 -10.86
N MET A 27 50.62 -4.84 -11.31
CA MET A 27 49.94 -5.86 -10.53
C MET A 27 50.57 -7.24 -10.61
N VAL A 28 51.42 -7.50 -11.63
CA VAL A 28 52.08 -8.79 -11.83
C VAL A 28 53.32 -8.94 -10.93
N LEU A 29 53.88 -7.80 -10.41
CA LEU A 29 55.12 -7.85 -9.63
C LEU A 29 54.92 -7.87 -8.11
N THR A 30 53.73 -7.61 -7.58
CA THR A 30 53.54 -7.53 -6.12
C THR A 30 52.99 -8.82 -5.48
N CYS A 31 52.56 -9.81 -6.26
CA CYS A 31 52.09 -11.08 -5.70
C CYS A 31 53.20 -12.13 -5.53
N GLY A 32 54.44 -11.79 -5.85
CA GLY A 32 55.60 -12.71 -5.78
C GLY A 32 56.55 -12.58 -4.62
N SER A 33 56.34 -11.60 -3.71
CA SER A 33 57.38 -11.28 -2.69
C SER A 33 57.01 -11.68 -1.25
N GLY A 34 56.21 -12.65 -1.05
CA GLY A 34 55.88 -13.05 0.32
C GLY A 34 55.87 -14.56 0.50
N LEU A 35 57.02 -15.22 0.42
CA LEU A 35 57.38 -16.47 1.09
C LEU A 35 58.63 -17.12 0.43
N ILE A 36 59.78 -16.49 0.53
CA ILE A 36 61.08 -17.22 0.55
C ILE A 36 62.04 -16.44 1.45
N SER A 37 62.08 -16.80 2.71
CA SER A 37 63.24 -16.47 3.55
C SER A 37 64.41 -17.35 3.18
N GLY A 38 65.48 -16.79 2.63
CA GLY A 38 66.76 -17.44 2.57
C GLY A 38 67.29 -17.86 1.21
N VAL A 39 67.25 -16.99 0.21
CA VAL A 39 68.17 -17.01 -0.93
C VAL A 39 68.45 -15.56 -1.29
N ASP A 40 69.74 -15.15 -1.22
CA ASP A 40 70.22 -13.90 -1.79
C ASP A 40 69.98 -13.87 -3.29
N ALA A 41 68.84 -13.37 -3.68
CA ALA A 41 68.51 -13.07 -5.07
C ALA A 41 69.01 -11.67 -5.40
N ALA A 42 70.00 -11.54 -6.20
CA ALA A 42 70.42 -10.31 -6.80
C ALA A 42 69.19 -9.60 -7.42
N PRO A 43 69.03 -8.28 -7.26
CA PRO A 43 67.84 -7.59 -7.78
C PRO A 43 67.80 -7.75 -9.30
N ILE A 44 66.70 -8.33 -9.81
CA ILE A 44 66.38 -8.35 -11.23
C ILE A 44 66.10 -6.89 -11.65
N ARG A 45 67.12 -6.26 -12.23
CA ARG A 45 66.97 -4.94 -12.86
C ARG A 45 66.10 -5.13 -14.13
N GLY A 46 64.93 -4.71 -14.11
CA GLY A 46 64.05 -4.40 -15.23
C GLY A 46 64.09 -5.34 -16.44
N LEU A 47 63.05 -6.12 -16.68
CA LEU A 47 62.84 -6.80 -17.95
C LEU A 47 62.61 -5.75 -19.05
N SER A 48 63.67 -5.35 -19.78
CA SER A 48 63.55 -4.54 -20.99
C SER A 48 63.26 -5.49 -22.17
N LEU A 49 62.03 -5.43 -22.67
CA LEU A 49 61.62 -6.09 -23.90
C LEU A 49 61.90 -5.14 -25.07
N SER A 50 63.15 -4.90 -25.41
CA SER A 50 63.54 -4.24 -26.65
C SER A 50 63.75 -5.28 -27.71
N PRO A 51 63.17 -5.18 -28.91
CA PRO A 51 63.59 -6.02 -30.05
C PRO A 51 65.06 -5.63 -30.34
N GLY A 52 65.93 -6.60 -30.36
CA GLY A 52 67.32 -6.37 -30.74
C GLY A 52 67.36 -5.90 -32.20
N GLU A 53 67.96 -4.74 -32.46
CA GLU A 53 68.29 -4.36 -33.80
C GLU A 53 69.36 -5.30 -34.33
N GLY A 54 68.95 -6.14 -35.29
CA GLY A 54 69.93 -6.70 -36.20
C GLY A 54 70.10 -8.18 -36.27
N GLU A 55 69.05 -8.92 -36.50
CA GLU A 55 69.19 -10.13 -37.33
C GLU A 55 67.84 -10.49 -37.98
N ARG A 56 67.85 -10.70 -39.25
CA ARG A 56 66.67 -11.03 -40.11
C ARG A 56 66.05 -12.37 -39.84
N ASP A 57 66.48 -13.05 -38.80
CA ASP A 57 66.01 -14.39 -38.43
C ASP A 57 65.36 -14.44 -37.04
N GLY A 58 64.77 -13.32 -36.56
CA GLY A 58 63.93 -13.36 -35.36
C GLY A 58 64.63 -13.91 -34.10
N GLY A 59 65.91 -13.50 -33.88
CA GLY A 59 66.66 -13.92 -32.71
C GLY A 59 66.16 -13.29 -31.44
N PHE A 60 65.70 -14.10 -30.54
CA PHE A 60 65.29 -13.68 -29.19
C PHE A 60 66.38 -13.88 -28.20
N THR A 61 66.59 -12.93 -27.30
CA THR A 61 67.50 -13.06 -26.19
C THR A 61 66.95 -14.06 -25.18
N TYR A 62 67.59 -15.20 -25.10
CA TYR A 62 67.32 -16.21 -24.06
C TYR A 62 67.89 -15.73 -22.74
N LEU A 63 67.03 -15.51 -21.73
CA LEU A 63 67.45 -15.45 -20.35
C LEU A 63 67.53 -16.89 -19.82
N TYR A 64 68.74 -17.45 -19.75
CA TYR A 64 68.94 -18.73 -19.10
C TYR A 64 69.08 -18.54 -17.59
N PRO A 65 68.12 -19.07 -16.80
CA PRO A 65 68.40 -19.31 -15.40
C PRO A 65 69.02 -20.71 -15.25
N SER A 66 69.86 -20.84 -14.22
CA SER A 66 70.39 -22.14 -13.80
C SER A 66 69.25 -23.17 -13.59
N GLU A 67 69.58 -24.44 -13.72
CA GLU A 67 68.72 -25.64 -13.91
C GLU A 67 67.49 -25.85 -13.01
N LYS A 68 67.06 -24.90 -12.24
CA LYS A 68 65.90 -25.01 -11.27
C LYS A 68 64.94 -23.85 -11.18
N ALA A 69 64.96 -22.87 -12.07
CA ALA A 69 64.08 -21.70 -11.99
C ALA A 69 62.99 -21.69 -13.07
N PRO A 70 61.81 -21.11 -12.81
CA PRO A 70 60.70 -21.06 -13.79
C PRO A 70 61.09 -20.18 -14.98
N TYR A 71 60.80 -20.67 -16.17
CA TYR A 71 61.30 -20.17 -17.43
C TYR A 71 60.40 -19.16 -18.06
N ILE A 72 61.00 -18.05 -18.59
CA ILE A 72 60.38 -17.22 -19.62
C ILE A 72 61.09 -17.59 -20.92
N GLN A 73 60.37 -18.20 -21.83
CA GLN A 73 60.88 -18.52 -23.16
C GLN A 73 60.13 -17.71 -24.21
N MET A 74 60.89 -17.08 -25.12
CA MET A 74 60.41 -16.33 -26.25
C MET A 74 60.52 -17.22 -27.51
N TYR A 75 59.48 -17.38 -28.30
CA TYR A 75 59.39 -18.37 -29.36
C TYR A 75 59.33 -17.72 -30.75
N ASP A 76 60.03 -18.34 -31.72
CA ASP A 76 59.85 -18.07 -33.15
C ASP A 76 58.79 -19.05 -33.71
N TYR A 77 57.87 -18.52 -34.49
CA TYR A 77 56.77 -19.26 -35.11
C TYR A 77 57.22 -20.37 -36.08
N LYS A 78 58.38 -20.21 -36.65
CA LYS A 78 58.89 -21.14 -37.69
C LYS A 78 59.37 -22.48 -37.16
N THR A 79 59.52 -22.64 -35.86
CA THR A 79 59.94 -23.89 -35.26
C THR A 79 58.82 -24.49 -34.40
N PRO A 80 58.18 -25.61 -34.80
CA PRO A 80 57.19 -26.27 -33.95
C PRO A 80 57.92 -26.79 -32.70
N GLY A 81 57.90 -25.97 -31.69
CA GLY A 81 58.54 -26.32 -30.41
C GLY A 81 57.76 -27.37 -29.66
N ASN A 82 58.47 -28.08 -28.84
CA ASN A 82 57.94 -29.06 -27.92
C ASN A 82 56.82 -28.44 -27.06
N PRO A 83 55.60 -28.96 -27.07
CA PRO A 83 54.55 -28.45 -26.24
C PRO A 83 54.92 -28.62 -24.78
N GLY A 84 55.21 -27.55 -24.07
CA GLY A 84 55.52 -27.62 -22.65
C GLY A 84 56.48 -26.56 -22.12
N GLN A 85 57.01 -25.70 -22.98
CA GLN A 85 57.88 -24.61 -22.56
C GLN A 85 57.24 -23.26 -22.82
N GLY A 86 57.42 -22.29 -21.98
CA GLY A 86 56.81 -20.96 -22.09
C GLY A 86 57.58 -20.08 -23.07
N HIS A 87 56.93 -19.40 -23.98
CA HIS A 87 57.53 -18.62 -25.05
C HIS A 87 56.91 -17.24 -25.20
N LEU A 88 57.69 -16.20 -25.52
CA LEU A 88 57.20 -14.90 -25.97
C LEU A 88 57.23 -14.88 -27.52
N TYR A 89 56.13 -14.55 -28.14
CA TYR A 89 55.96 -14.54 -29.60
C TYR A 89 55.97 -13.11 -30.15
N THR A 90 56.79 -12.83 -31.14
CA THR A 90 56.87 -11.57 -31.86
C THR A 90 56.95 -11.78 -33.36
N ASP A 91 55.88 -12.26 -34.01
CA ASP A 91 55.75 -12.19 -35.47
C ASP A 91 54.86 -10.96 -35.78
N ASN A 92 55.12 -10.26 -36.90
CA ASN A 92 54.36 -9.07 -37.37
C ASN A 92 52.86 -9.27 -37.55
N LYS A 93 52.34 -10.43 -37.27
CA LYS A 93 50.92 -10.78 -37.40
C LYS A 93 50.30 -11.38 -36.15
N VAL A 94 51.08 -11.82 -35.17
CA VAL A 94 50.54 -12.53 -34.00
C VAL A 94 51.41 -12.31 -32.76
N PHE A 95 50.85 -11.76 -31.70
CA PHE A 95 51.54 -11.52 -30.42
C PHE A 95 50.99 -12.43 -29.34
N GLY A 96 51.86 -13.26 -28.73
CA GLY A 96 51.46 -14.14 -27.60
C GLY A 96 52.61 -14.24 -26.58
N ILE A 97 52.23 -14.45 -25.33
CA ILE A 97 53.17 -14.66 -24.20
C ILE A 97 52.89 -16.04 -23.60
N GLN A 98 53.96 -16.88 -23.49
CA GLN A 98 53.90 -18.17 -22.81
C GLN A 98 54.98 -18.24 -21.75
N ILE A 99 54.61 -18.43 -20.47
CA ILE A 99 55.52 -18.55 -19.35
C ILE A 99 55.05 -19.66 -18.42
N GLY A 100 55.87 -20.70 -18.25
CA GLY A 100 55.55 -21.87 -17.40
C GLY A 100 55.64 -23.19 -18.11
N ASN A 101 55.72 -24.30 -17.35
CA ASN A 101 55.79 -25.64 -17.88
C ASN A 101 54.46 -26.00 -18.56
N ARG A 102 54.51 -26.38 -19.84
CA ARG A 102 53.31 -26.66 -20.67
C ARG A 102 52.31 -25.49 -20.79
N ALA A 103 52.74 -24.27 -20.60
CA ALA A 103 51.93 -23.11 -20.93
C ALA A 103 51.63 -23.07 -22.43
N ASN A 104 50.39 -22.79 -22.83
CA ASN A 104 49.97 -22.82 -24.22
C ASN A 104 49.06 -21.60 -24.55
N ALA A 105 49.52 -20.70 -25.45
CA ALA A 105 48.80 -19.54 -25.92
C ALA A 105 48.35 -19.63 -27.37
N ARG A 106 48.10 -20.84 -27.90
CA ARG A 106 47.76 -21.08 -29.29
C ARG A 106 46.26 -21.19 -29.51
N SER A 107 45.77 -20.59 -30.61
CA SER A 107 44.44 -20.84 -31.13
C SER A 107 44.34 -22.18 -31.84
N ASN A 108 43.14 -22.63 -32.20
CA ASN A 108 42.89 -23.90 -32.91
C ASN A 108 43.54 -23.94 -34.31
N ASP A 109 43.73 -22.79 -34.94
CA ASP A 109 44.37 -22.63 -36.25
C ASP A 109 45.92 -22.56 -36.14
N GLY A 110 46.46 -22.70 -34.93
CA GLY A 110 47.90 -22.66 -34.66
C GLY A 110 48.45 -21.22 -34.50
N SER A 111 47.68 -20.18 -34.71
CA SER A 111 48.12 -18.81 -34.48
C SER A 111 48.28 -18.53 -32.98
N VAL A 112 49.25 -17.72 -32.60
CA VAL A 112 49.52 -17.35 -31.20
C VAL A 112 49.17 -15.89 -31.02
N SER A 113 48.15 -15.60 -30.28
CA SER A 113 47.69 -14.21 -30.00
C SER A 113 47.17 -14.03 -28.56
N GLY A 114 47.47 -14.96 -27.69
CA GLY A 114 47.06 -14.95 -26.27
C GLY A 114 48.24 -14.78 -25.33
N ILE A 115 47.90 -14.62 -24.04
CA ILE A 115 48.86 -14.60 -22.93
C ILE A 115 48.61 -15.83 -22.06
N SER A 116 49.63 -16.67 -21.85
CA SER A 116 49.54 -17.85 -21.01
C SER A 116 50.73 -17.86 -20.04
N ILE A 117 50.47 -17.65 -18.76
CA ILE A 117 51.49 -17.57 -17.70
C ILE A 117 51.10 -18.50 -16.55
N GLY A 118 51.91 -19.50 -16.28
CA GLY A 118 51.71 -20.50 -15.24
C GLY A 118 51.80 -21.92 -15.82
N ASP A 119 52.21 -22.88 -14.97
CA ASP A 119 52.30 -24.27 -15.37
C ASP A 119 50.93 -24.81 -15.83
N TYR A 120 50.90 -25.47 -16.99
CA TYR A 120 49.69 -26.01 -17.63
C TYR A 120 48.64 -24.98 -17.96
N SER A 121 48.98 -23.66 -17.95
CA SER A 121 48.06 -22.62 -18.36
C SER A 121 47.77 -22.70 -19.86
N GLN A 122 46.55 -22.30 -20.24
CA GLN A 122 46.10 -22.32 -21.65
C GLN A 122 45.39 -21.02 -21.98
N SER A 123 45.67 -20.45 -23.16
CA SER A 123 44.88 -19.33 -23.71
C SER A 123 44.63 -19.52 -25.20
N ARG A 124 43.46 -19.08 -25.65
CA ARG A 124 43.10 -18.96 -27.07
C ARG A 124 43.46 -17.59 -27.63
N ALA A 125 43.14 -17.37 -28.89
CA ALA A 125 43.36 -16.07 -29.57
C ALA A 125 42.81 -14.92 -28.74
N LEU A 126 43.59 -13.83 -28.54
CA LEU A 126 43.27 -12.66 -27.72
C LEU A 126 42.89 -12.97 -26.27
N GLY A 127 43.10 -14.21 -25.82
CA GLY A 127 42.81 -14.66 -24.47
C GLY A 127 43.98 -14.49 -23.53
N ILE A 128 43.68 -14.48 -22.22
CA ILE A 128 44.68 -14.38 -21.15
C ILE A 128 44.48 -15.54 -20.17
N GLY A 129 45.50 -16.38 -19.97
CA GLY A 129 45.54 -17.45 -18.98
C GLY A 129 46.68 -17.18 -17.97
N LEU A 130 46.37 -16.72 -16.76
CA LEU A 130 47.35 -16.45 -15.71
C LEU A 130 47.13 -17.34 -14.50
N GLY A 131 48.02 -18.24 -14.20
CA GLY A 131 47.99 -19.14 -13.06
C GLY A 131 48.16 -20.62 -13.44
N HIS A 132 48.49 -21.41 -12.45
CA HIS A 132 48.63 -22.86 -12.60
C HIS A 132 47.29 -23.47 -13.05
N TYR A 133 47.26 -24.20 -14.16
CA TYR A 133 46.06 -24.73 -14.82
C TYR A 133 45.01 -23.69 -15.22
N ALA A 134 45.33 -22.38 -15.33
CA ALA A 134 44.41 -21.39 -15.85
C ALA A 134 44.05 -21.69 -17.31
N GLN A 135 42.78 -21.70 -17.68
CA GLN A 135 42.31 -22.06 -19.00
C GLN A 135 41.41 -20.98 -19.61
N SER A 136 41.88 -20.32 -20.65
CA SER A 136 41.09 -19.41 -21.50
C SER A 136 40.77 -20.17 -22.81
N GLU A 137 39.56 -20.72 -22.91
CA GLU A 137 39.22 -21.72 -23.96
C GLU A 137 38.64 -21.09 -25.23
N GLN A 138 38.30 -19.81 -25.23
CA GLN A 138 37.71 -19.10 -26.36
C GLN A 138 38.40 -17.75 -26.63
N ILE A 139 38.12 -17.16 -27.79
CA ILE A 139 38.68 -15.89 -28.22
C ILE A 139 38.30 -14.79 -27.23
N GLY A 140 39.27 -13.95 -26.82
CA GLY A 140 39.09 -12.85 -25.89
C GLY A 140 38.77 -13.26 -24.45
N ALA A 141 38.80 -14.56 -24.14
CA ALA A 141 38.56 -15.03 -22.78
C ALA A 141 39.73 -14.74 -21.86
N ILE A 142 39.46 -14.45 -20.58
CA ILE A 142 40.45 -14.12 -19.57
C ILE A 142 40.31 -15.07 -18.38
N ALA A 143 41.32 -15.85 -18.08
CA ALA A 143 41.39 -16.74 -16.92
C ALA A 143 42.59 -16.36 -16.04
N VAL A 144 42.32 -15.84 -14.83
CA VAL A 144 43.34 -15.38 -13.88
C VAL A 144 43.16 -16.07 -12.53
N GLY A 145 44.09 -16.96 -12.19
CA GLY A 145 44.05 -17.73 -10.95
C GLY A 145 44.32 -19.21 -11.17
N SER A 146 44.74 -19.92 -10.12
CA SER A 146 44.98 -21.37 -10.21
C SER A 146 43.70 -22.10 -10.58
N ALA A 147 43.71 -22.87 -11.63
CA ALA A 147 42.58 -23.62 -12.18
C ALA A 147 41.37 -22.73 -12.56
N ALA A 148 41.58 -21.43 -12.77
CA ALA A 148 40.55 -20.57 -13.35
C ALA A 148 40.23 -20.99 -14.77
N LYS A 149 38.95 -21.03 -15.16
CA LYS A 149 38.50 -21.52 -16.45
C LYS A 149 37.49 -20.58 -17.13
N ALA A 150 37.95 -19.88 -18.15
CA ALA A 150 37.14 -19.01 -18.99
C ALA A 150 36.84 -19.76 -20.32
N LYS A 151 35.64 -20.36 -20.39
CA LYS A 151 35.26 -21.27 -21.50
C LYS A 151 34.47 -20.51 -22.58
N GLY A 152 33.79 -19.41 -22.23
CA GLY A 152 32.98 -18.68 -23.21
C GLY A 152 33.77 -17.63 -23.97
N PHE A 153 33.27 -17.20 -25.15
CA PHE A 153 33.79 -16.09 -25.92
C PHE A 153 33.73 -14.79 -25.11
N ASN A 154 34.84 -14.00 -25.03
CA ASN A 154 34.97 -12.81 -24.23
C ASN A 154 34.57 -12.99 -22.76
N SER A 155 34.77 -14.16 -22.20
CA SER A 155 34.45 -14.45 -20.81
C SER A 155 35.62 -14.13 -19.87
N LEU A 156 35.32 -13.90 -18.59
CA LEU A 156 36.30 -13.59 -17.55
C LEU A 156 36.17 -14.56 -16.38
N ALA A 157 37.22 -15.28 -16.07
CA ALA A 157 37.32 -16.10 -14.86
C ALA A 157 38.49 -15.61 -14.00
N MET A 158 38.24 -15.05 -12.84
CA MET A 158 39.27 -14.45 -11.98
C MET A 158 39.24 -15.08 -10.59
N MET A 159 40.39 -15.47 -10.08
CA MET A 159 40.70 -16.17 -8.84
C MET A 159 40.69 -17.72 -9.00
N ARG A 160 41.11 -18.41 -7.94
CA ARG A 160 41.25 -19.86 -7.93
C ARG A 160 39.94 -20.56 -8.26
N GLN A 161 39.98 -21.49 -9.23
CA GLN A 161 38.83 -22.31 -9.65
C GLN A 161 37.59 -21.50 -10.12
N ALA A 162 37.77 -20.21 -10.44
CA ALA A 162 36.68 -19.44 -11.07
C ALA A 162 36.32 -20.07 -12.44
N TYR A 163 35.03 -20.16 -12.75
CA TYR A 163 34.50 -20.77 -13.96
C TYR A 163 33.56 -19.85 -14.71
N ALA A 164 33.92 -19.43 -15.90
CA ALA A 164 33.05 -18.66 -16.81
C ALA A 164 32.71 -19.52 -18.04
N GLY A 165 31.50 -20.07 -18.05
CA GLY A 165 31.09 -21.15 -18.94
C GLY A 165 30.69 -20.71 -20.33
N GLU A 166 30.03 -19.60 -20.48
CA GLU A 166 29.41 -19.13 -21.72
C GLU A 166 29.95 -17.76 -22.16
N GLN A 167 29.56 -17.33 -23.37
CA GLN A 167 30.00 -16.05 -23.94
C GLN A 167 29.64 -14.87 -23.03
N TYR A 168 30.58 -13.93 -22.89
CA TYR A 168 30.49 -12.74 -22.05
C TYR A 168 30.25 -13.01 -20.55
N ALA A 169 30.36 -14.24 -20.11
CA ALA A 169 30.24 -14.62 -18.71
C ALA A 169 31.44 -14.08 -17.90
N ALA A 170 31.20 -13.60 -16.69
CA ALA A 170 32.25 -13.13 -15.78
C ALA A 170 32.13 -13.82 -14.42
N ALA A 171 33.16 -14.54 -14.01
CA ALA A 171 33.30 -15.20 -12.72
C ALA A 171 34.48 -14.60 -11.94
N ILE A 172 34.20 -13.92 -10.85
CA ILE A 172 35.21 -13.22 -10.03
C ILE A 172 35.10 -13.69 -8.58
N GLY A 173 36.03 -14.49 -8.14
CA GLY A 173 36.02 -15.08 -6.80
C GLY A 173 36.48 -16.55 -6.81
N THR A 174 37.01 -17.04 -5.69
CA THR A 174 37.37 -18.42 -5.56
C THR A 174 36.17 -19.32 -5.76
N ALA A 175 36.23 -20.26 -6.67
CA ALA A 175 35.17 -21.17 -7.07
C ALA A 175 33.86 -20.44 -7.55
N ALA A 176 33.94 -19.15 -7.89
CA ALA A 176 32.82 -18.46 -8.55
C ALA A 176 32.51 -19.12 -9.89
N SER A 177 31.24 -19.31 -10.23
CA SER A 177 30.80 -20.00 -11.43
C SER A 177 29.75 -19.22 -12.19
N ALA A 178 30.11 -18.62 -13.33
CA ALA A 178 29.22 -17.93 -14.25
C ALA A 178 28.96 -18.88 -15.44
N GLN A 179 27.83 -19.57 -15.42
CA GLN A 179 27.48 -20.61 -16.37
C GLN A 179 26.62 -20.15 -17.53
N GLY A 180 25.85 -19.08 -17.33
CA GLY A 180 24.98 -18.52 -18.35
C GLY A 180 25.68 -17.52 -19.27
N SER A 181 25.16 -17.33 -20.48
CA SER A 181 25.65 -16.30 -21.40
C SER A 181 25.47 -14.92 -20.78
N ALA A 182 26.50 -14.05 -20.84
CA ALA A 182 26.51 -12.72 -20.24
C ALA A 182 26.19 -12.69 -18.73
N SER A 183 26.43 -13.78 -18.02
CA SER A 183 26.21 -13.86 -16.58
C SER A 183 27.40 -13.32 -15.77
N LEU A 184 27.14 -12.85 -14.56
CA LEU A 184 28.14 -12.36 -13.61
C LEU A 184 28.04 -13.14 -12.29
N ALA A 185 29.10 -13.84 -11.92
CA ALA A 185 29.28 -14.44 -10.60
C ALA A 185 30.42 -13.76 -9.87
N MET A 186 30.14 -13.10 -8.74
CA MET A 186 31.14 -12.38 -7.96
C MET A 186 31.09 -12.77 -6.48
N GLY A 187 32.19 -13.31 -5.97
CA GLY A 187 32.33 -13.76 -4.59
C GLY A 187 32.67 -15.24 -4.51
N HIS A 188 33.05 -15.72 -3.31
CA HIS A 188 33.41 -17.10 -3.10
C HIS A 188 32.22 -18.04 -3.37
N SER A 189 32.40 -18.99 -4.26
CA SER A 189 31.35 -19.96 -4.65
C SER A 189 30.06 -19.35 -5.18
N ALA A 190 30.05 -18.09 -5.60
CA ALA A 190 28.88 -17.49 -6.24
C ALA A 190 28.56 -18.23 -7.54
N LEU A 191 27.27 -18.50 -7.79
CA LEU A 191 26.80 -19.25 -8.94
C LEU A 191 25.79 -18.44 -9.76
N ALA A 192 26.16 -18.04 -10.96
CA ALA A 192 25.28 -17.40 -11.94
C ALA A 192 25.02 -18.40 -13.09
N LYS A 193 23.91 -19.14 -13.01
CA LYS A 193 23.60 -20.23 -13.93
C LYS A 193 22.78 -19.77 -15.13
N GLY A 194 21.87 -18.84 -14.91
CA GLY A 194 21.00 -18.33 -15.98
C GLY A 194 21.71 -17.38 -16.94
N ALA A 195 21.24 -17.30 -18.18
CA ALA A 195 21.71 -16.28 -19.13
C ALA A 195 21.41 -14.86 -18.58
N GLN A 196 22.39 -13.95 -18.70
CA GLN A 196 22.28 -12.57 -18.22
C GLN A 196 22.00 -12.47 -16.70
N SER A 197 22.30 -13.53 -15.95
CA SER A 197 22.08 -13.54 -14.49
C SER A 197 23.26 -12.94 -13.74
N ILE A 198 22.97 -12.44 -12.53
CA ILE A 198 23.96 -11.81 -11.65
C ILE A 198 23.92 -12.48 -10.28
N ALA A 199 25.04 -13.05 -9.84
CA ALA A 199 25.20 -13.59 -8.49
C ALA A 199 26.37 -12.88 -7.79
N ILE A 200 26.09 -12.09 -6.76
CA ILE A 200 27.10 -11.34 -5.99
C ILE A 200 26.97 -11.69 -4.51
N GLY A 201 27.97 -12.33 -3.96
CA GLY A 201 27.99 -12.73 -2.55
C GLY A 201 28.81 -14.02 -2.37
N SER A 202 29.08 -14.33 -1.14
CA SER A 202 29.92 -15.49 -0.79
C SER A 202 29.10 -16.52 -0.01
N ALA A 203 29.49 -17.77 -0.11
CA ALA A 203 28.99 -18.82 0.79
C ALA A 203 29.38 -18.51 2.24
N ASN A 204 28.64 -19.08 3.18
CA ASN A 204 28.94 -18.98 4.59
C ASN A 204 30.27 -19.74 4.89
N PRO A 205 31.23 -19.13 5.57
CA PRO A 205 32.39 -19.84 6.06
C PRO A 205 31.94 -20.82 7.16
N ASP A 206 32.20 -22.09 6.95
CA ASP A 206 32.00 -23.13 7.94
C ASP A 206 33.36 -23.45 8.61
N PRO A 207 33.55 -23.16 9.91
CA PRO A 207 34.78 -23.49 10.58
C PRO A 207 34.84 -25.01 10.81
N LEU A 208 35.69 -25.65 10.04
CA LEU A 208 36.03 -27.08 10.18
C LEU A 208 37.42 -27.24 10.77
N THR A 209 37.67 -28.39 11.34
CA THR A 209 39.02 -28.82 11.70
C THR A 209 39.45 -29.99 10.82
N ASP A 210 40.70 -29.98 10.38
CA ASP A 210 41.28 -31.09 9.65
C ASP A 210 41.52 -32.33 10.58
N ALA A 211 41.94 -33.42 10.02
CA ALA A 211 42.23 -34.64 10.77
C ALA A 211 43.35 -34.47 11.84
N LYS A 212 44.07 -33.35 11.82
CA LYS A 212 45.10 -32.97 12.81
C LYS A 212 44.62 -31.97 13.83
N GLY A 213 43.31 -31.60 13.79
CA GLY A 213 42.74 -30.60 14.68
C GLY A 213 43.06 -29.15 14.30
N THR A 214 43.61 -28.90 13.11
CA THR A 214 43.90 -27.54 12.65
C THR A 214 42.63 -26.93 12.10
N PRO A 215 42.20 -25.77 12.61
CA PRO A 215 41.03 -25.06 12.10
C PRO A 215 41.26 -24.67 10.63
N TYR A 216 40.33 -24.99 9.76
CA TYR A 216 40.22 -24.43 8.41
C TYR A 216 38.81 -24.02 8.08
N THR A 217 38.65 -23.06 7.22
CA THR A 217 37.35 -22.58 6.79
C THR A 217 36.93 -23.33 5.54
N ALA A 218 35.96 -24.22 5.66
CA ALA A 218 35.22 -24.73 4.53
C ALA A 218 34.01 -23.82 4.26
N TYR A 219 33.42 -23.95 3.11
CA TYR A 219 32.23 -23.20 2.75
C TYR A 219 31.08 -24.17 2.58
N ASP A 220 29.99 -23.90 3.29
CA ASP A 220 28.74 -24.63 3.07
C ASP A 220 28.16 -24.26 1.71
N GLY A 221 28.22 -25.20 0.76
CA GLY A 221 27.69 -25.02 -0.59
C GLY A 221 26.16 -24.79 -0.62
N SER A 222 25.46 -25.10 0.46
CA SER A 222 24.04 -24.80 0.61
C SER A 222 23.78 -23.31 0.81
N THR A 223 24.78 -22.57 1.30
CA THR A 223 24.72 -21.14 1.60
C THR A 223 25.33 -20.25 0.50
N ASN A 224 25.70 -20.81 -0.64
CA ASN A 224 26.24 -20.01 -1.73
C ASN A 224 25.17 -19.13 -2.39
N THR A 225 25.61 -17.99 -2.92
CA THR A 225 24.74 -17.09 -3.67
C THR A 225 24.46 -17.66 -5.06
N GLN A 226 23.18 -17.79 -5.44
CA GLN A 226 22.75 -18.47 -6.66
C GLN A 226 21.78 -17.66 -7.50
N ALA A 227 22.11 -17.37 -8.74
CA ALA A 227 21.20 -16.83 -9.75
C ALA A 227 20.98 -17.92 -10.82
N ASN A 228 19.93 -18.74 -10.62
CA ASN A 228 19.75 -20.00 -11.34
C ASN A 228 18.99 -19.87 -12.66
N ALA A 229 18.23 -18.80 -12.85
CA ALA A 229 17.40 -18.60 -14.03
C ALA A 229 17.87 -17.40 -14.88
N ALA A 230 17.37 -17.31 -16.10
CA ALA A 230 17.70 -16.20 -17.00
C ALA A 230 17.31 -14.85 -16.40
N ARG A 231 18.19 -13.87 -16.51
CA ARG A 231 18.03 -12.50 -15.99
C ARG A 231 17.74 -12.43 -14.48
N ALA A 232 18.07 -13.51 -13.76
CA ALA A 232 17.95 -13.56 -12.31
C ALA A 232 19.10 -12.78 -11.64
N ILE A 233 18.79 -12.06 -10.58
CA ILE A 233 19.76 -11.31 -9.77
C ILE A 233 19.76 -11.88 -8.35
N ALA A 234 20.90 -12.32 -7.86
CA ALA A 234 21.10 -12.77 -6.48
C ALA A 234 22.25 -11.98 -5.85
N ILE A 235 22.00 -11.20 -4.81
CA ILE A 235 23.01 -10.37 -4.13
C ILE A 235 22.93 -10.61 -2.63
N GLY A 236 23.98 -11.05 -2.02
CA GLY A 236 24.08 -11.34 -0.59
C GLY A 236 24.43 -12.81 -0.31
N GLN A 237 24.94 -13.07 0.87
CA GLN A 237 25.30 -14.41 1.31
C GLN A 237 24.08 -15.31 1.28
N GLY A 238 24.17 -16.46 0.58
CA GLY A 238 23.09 -17.42 0.48
C GLY A 238 21.83 -16.93 -0.25
N ALA A 239 21.89 -15.77 -0.91
CA ALA A 239 20.77 -15.28 -1.72
C ALA A 239 20.53 -16.24 -2.91
N LYS A 240 19.28 -16.60 -3.15
CA LYS A 240 18.88 -17.52 -4.22
C LYS A 240 17.79 -16.91 -5.10
N SER A 241 18.08 -16.73 -6.37
CA SER A 241 17.14 -16.25 -7.37
C SER A 241 16.91 -17.35 -8.40
N ASN A 242 15.81 -18.09 -8.25
CA ASN A 242 15.61 -19.35 -8.97
C ASN A 242 14.63 -19.24 -10.14
N THR A 243 14.07 -18.06 -10.39
CA THR A 243 13.08 -17.86 -11.44
C THR A 243 13.52 -16.76 -12.42
N VAL A 244 12.96 -16.80 -13.61
CA VAL A 244 13.26 -15.81 -14.67
C VAL A 244 12.87 -14.41 -14.23
N ASP A 245 13.70 -13.42 -14.56
CA ASP A 245 13.46 -11.99 -14.29
C ASP A 245 13.24 -11.69 -12.80
N SER A 246 13.93 -12.38 -11.92
CA SER A 246 13.76 -12.27 -10.48
C SER A 246 14.94 -11.62 -9.76
N VAL A 247 14.68 -11.08 -8.57
CA VAL A 247 15.68 -10.42 -7.74
C VAL A 247 15.66 -10.99 -6.32
N ALA A 248 16.76 -11.54 -5.86
CA ALA A 248 16.99 -11.93 -4.47
C ALA A 248 18.15 -11.09 -3.91
N MET A 249 17.89 -10.22 -2.94
CA MET A 249 18.90 -9.33 -2.37
C MET A 249 18.85 -9.36 -0.84
N GLY A 250 19.92 -9.76 -0.21
CA GLY A 250 20.05 -9.89 1.25
C GLY A 250 20.53 -11.28 1.66
N THR A 251 21.02 -11.43 2.88
CA THR A 251 21.44 -12.71 3.43
C THR A 251 20.28 -13.69 3.46
N GLY A 252 20.40 -14.82 2.79
CA GLY A 252 19.34 -15.84 2.74
C GLY A 252 18.09 -15.44 1.96
N ALA A 253 18.08 -14.29 1.28
CA ALA A 253 16.96 -13.91 0.42
C ALA A 253 16.70 -14.98 -0.64
N ASN A 254 15.45 -15.38 -0.84
CA ASN A 254 15.11 -16.50 -1.71
C ASN A 254 13.90 -16.18 -2.60
N VAL A 255 14.12 -16.16 -3.90
CA VAL A 255 13.03 -16.30 -4.86
C VAL A 255 12.94 -17.78 -5.22
N ALA A 256 11.91 -18.45 -4.73
CA ALA A 256 11.76 -19.90 -4.85
C ALA A 256 11.37 -20.31 -6.27
N ALA A 257 11.87 -21.45 -6.72
CA ALA A 257 11.35 -22.12 -7.91
C ALA A 257 10.09 -22.93 -7.54
N GLY A 258 9.18 -23.09 -8.47
CA GLY A 258 7.97 -23.87 -8.28
C GLY A 258 6.91 -23.52 -9.33
N THR A 259 5.72 -24.08 -9.14
CA THR A 259 4.56 -23.78 -9.95
C THR A 259 3.39 -23.32 -9.06
N ASN A 260 2.53 -22.47 -9.60
CA ASN A 260 1.29 -22.10 -8.94
C ASN A 260 0.24 -23.24 -9.06
N TYR A 261 -0.94 -23.02 -8.52
CA TYR A 261 -2.03 -24.01 -8.54
C TYR A 261 -2.56 -24.35 -9.95
N LYS A 262 -2.22 -23.53 -10.96
CA LYS A 262 -2.52 -23.79 -12.38
C LYS A 262 -1.40 -24.53 -13.11
N GLY A 263 -0.30 -24.85 -12.42
CA GLY A 263 0.89 -25.46 -13.01
C GLY A 263 1.80 -24.48 -13.76
N GLU A 264 1.60 -23.16 -13.64
CA GLU A 264 2.43 -22.13 -14.24
C GLU A 264 3.69 -21.92 -13.40
N ASN A 265 4.87 -21.86 -14.05
CA ASN A 265 6.13 -21.63 -13.36
C ASN A 265 6.18 -20.25 -12.70
N PHE A 266 6.75 -20.18 -11.50
CA PHE A 266 7.03 -18.90 -10.84
C PHE A 266 7.99 -18.05 -11.67
N THR A 267 7.72 -16.77 -11.81
CA THR A 267 8.54 -15.80 -12.55
C THR A 267 8.46 -14.42 -11.91
N HIS A 268 9.42 -13.55 -12.22
CA HIS A 268 9.39 -12.12 -11.85
C HIS A 268 9.28 -11.87 -10.34
N GLY A 269 9.76 -12.78 -9.51
CA GLY A 269 9.74 -12.60 -8.05
C GLY A 269 10.81 -11.63 -7.56
N ILE A 270 10.49 -10.88 -6.53
CA ILE A 270 11.42 -9.98 -5.83
C ILE A 270 11.48 -10.36 -4.35
N ALA A 271 12.66 -10.66 -3.83
CA ALA A 271 12.94 -10.91 -2.42
C ALA A 271 14.12 -10.05 -1.96
N ILE A 272 13.86 -8.99 -1.19
CA ILE A 272 14.88 -8.04 -0.71
C ILE A 272 14.83 -7.97 0.80
N GLY A 273 15.90 -8.34 1.46
CA GLY A 273 16.03 -8.37 2.91
C GLY A 273 16.61 -9.69 3.41
N SER A 274 17.09 -9.74 4.64
CA SER A 274 17.55 -10.98 5.25
C SER A 274 16.41 -11.99 5.34
N ASN A 275 16.61 -13.19 4.83
CA ASN A 275 15.61 -14.27 4.78
C ASN A 275 14.27 -13.87 4.10
N ALA A 276 14.27 -12.85 3.27
CA ALA A 276 13.08 -12.53 2.48
C ALA A 276 12.75 -13.67 1.50
N LEU A 277 11.48 -14.01 1.36
CA LEU A 277 10.99 -15.13 0.56
C LEU A 277 9.94 -14.68 -0.45
N SER A 278 10.16 -14.95 -1.72
CA SER A 278 9.16 -14.77 -2.78
C SER A 278 8.80 -16.12 -3.40
N GLN A 279 7.54 -16.54 -3.27
CA GLN A 279 6.96 -17.75 -3.89
C GLN A 279 5.72 -17.34 -4.67
N GLY A 280 5.65 -17.72 -5.94
CA GLY A 280 4.55 -17.33 -6.83
C GLY A 280 5.02 -16.44 -7.98
N ILE A 281 4.09 -16.10 -8.84
CA ILE A 281 4.33 -15.26 -10.01
C ILE A 281 4.25 -13.80 -9.61
N GLN A 282 5.21 -12.97 -10.05
CA GLN A 282 5.20 -11.50 -9.90
C GLN A 282 5.08 -11.00 -8.45
N GLY A 283 5.55 -11.77 -7.48
CA GLY A 283 5.46 -11.39 -6.09
C GLY A 283 6.63 -10.55 -5.58
N VAL A 284 6.36 -9.71 -4.59
CA VAL A 284 7.33 -8.82 -3.97
C VAL A 284 7.40 -9.08 -2.47
N ALA A 285 8.59 -9.40 -1.97
CA ALA A 285 8.88 -9.52 -0.54
C ALA A 285 10.07 -8.62 -0.19
N ILE A 286 9.84 -7.55 0.54
CA ILE A 286 10.87 -6.58 0.94
C ILE A 286 10.85 -6.37 2.45
N GLY A 287 11.92 -6.73 3.11
CA GLY A 287 12.10 -6.63 4.55
C GLY A 287 12.76 -7.87 5.15
N ASN A 288 13.23 -7.79 6.37
CA ASN A 288 13.74 -8.95 7.09
C ASN A 288 12.61 -9.97 7.26
N SER A 289 12.83 -11.20 6.83
CA SER A 289 11.85 -12.29 6.88
C SER A 289 10.48 -11.96 6.25
N ALA A 290 10.43 -10.96 5.37
CA ALA A 290 9.24 -10.70 4.58
C ALA A 290 8.98 -11.91 3.66
N ALA A 291 7.73 -12.33 3.56
CA ALA A 291 7.39 -13.50 2.78
C ALA A 291 6.12 -13.32 1.96
N HIS A 292 6.23 -13.66 0.71
CA HIS A 292 5.12 -13.73 -0.22
C HIS A 292 4.98 -15.19 -0.69
N TYR A 293 3.76 -15.73 -0.68
CA TYR A 293 3.52 -17.16 -0.91
C TYR A 293 2.63 -17.48 -2.11
N ARG A 294 1.99 -16.48 -2.74
CA ARG A 294 1.07 -16.68 -3.86
C ARG A 294 1.23 -15.59 -4.90
N ASP A 295 0.63 -15.78 -6.09
CA ASP A 295 0.80 -14.88 -7.23
C ASP A 295 0.41 -13.43 -6.90
N ASN A 296 1.15 -12.49 -7.47
CA ASN A 296 0.94 -11.04 -7.41
C ASN A 296 0.93 -10.44 -5.98
N GLY A 297 1.44 -11.18 -5.00
CA GLY A 297 1.45 -10.69 -3.62
C GLY A 297 2.55 -9.68 -3.34
N VAL A 298 2.28 -8.74 -2.44
CA VAL A 298 3.24 -7.75 -1.96
C VAL A 298 3.40 -7.85 -0.44
N ALA A 299 4.58 -8.22 0.02
CA ALA A 299 4.95 -8.24 1.44
C ALA A 299 6.07 -7.23 1.69
N LEU A 300 5.77 -6.14 2.40
CA LEU A 300 6.71 -5.06 2.64
C LEU A 300 6.82 -4.74 4.13
N GLY A 301 7.91 -5.07 4.75
CA GLY A 301 8.18 -4.85 6.17
C GLY A 301 8.85 -6.04 6.83
N ASN A 302 9.33 -5.86 8.07
CA ASN A 302 9.88 -6.95 8.85
C ASN A 302 8.80 -7.99 9.14
N ASN A 303 9.05 -9.24 8.79
CA ASN A 303 8.13 -10.38 8.96
C ASN A 303 6.73 -10.17 8.34
N ALA A 304 6.60 -9.27 7.36
CA ALA A 304 5.37 -9.11 6.59
C ALA A 304 5.08 -10.39 5.77
N LYS A 305 3.85 -10.86 5.76
CA LYS A 305 3.48 -12.12 5.08
C LYS A 305 2.25 -11.95 4.19
N THR A 306 2.40 -12.28 2.94
CA THR A 306 1.28 -12.31 1.99
C THR A 306 0.99 -13.75 1.59
N ARG A 307 -0.16 -14.26 1.99
CA ARG A 307 -0.66 -15.60 1.68
C ARG A 307 -1.90 -15.59 0.78
N ALA A 308 -2.46 -14.42 0.54
CA ALA A 308 -3.53 -14.22 -0.42
C ALA A 308 -2.94 -14.03 -1.83
N MET A 309 -3.61 -14.52 -2.85
CA MET A 309 -3.36 -14.13 -4.24
C MET A 309 -3.80 -12.67 -4.41
N ASP A 310 -3.03 -11.88 -5.15
CA ASP A 310 -3.22 -10.43 -5.28
C ASP A 310 -3.29 -9.70 -3.93
N GLY A 311 -2.64 -10.27 -2.91
CA GLY A 311 -2.66 -9.75 -1.54
C GLY A 311 -1.57 -8.71 -1.28
N ILE A 312 -1.81 -7.83 -0.33
CA ILE A 312 -0.86 -6.80 0.10
C ILE A 312 -0.67 -6.89 1.62
N ALA A 313 0.57 -7.01 2.07
CA ALA A 313 0.93 -6.95 3.49
C ALA A 313 2.07 -5.93 3.67
N ILE A 314 1.78 -4.79 4.27
CA ILE A 314 2.75 -3.70 4.49
C ILE A 314 2.82 -3.35 5.97
N GLY A 315 3.97 -3.51 6.55
CA GLY A 315 4.23 -3.21 7.96
C GLY A 315 4.94 -4.35 8.69
N ASN A 316 5.40 -4.08 9.90
CA ASN A 316 5.99 -5.11 10.74
C ASN A 316 4.92 -6.12 11.14
N ASN A 317 5.18 -7.41 10.94
CA ASN A 317 4.22 -8.50 11.18
C ASN A 317 2.86 -8.36 10.48
N ALA A 318 2.75 -7.55 9.43
CA ALA A 318 1.52 -7.46 8.65
C ALA A 318 1.23 -8.79 7.94
N GLU A 319 -0.02 -9.22 7.89
CA GLU A 319 -0.40 -10.50 7.31
C GLU A 319 -1.65 -10.39 6.42
N SER A 320 -1.50 -10.71 5.14
CA SER A 320 -2.58 -10.80 4.16
C SER A 320 -2.82 -12.28 3.81
N GLY A 321 -4.06 -12.74 3.99
CA GLY A 321 -4.40 -14.15 3.84
C GLY A 321 -4.07 -15.02 5.06
N ILE A 322 -4.57 -16.22 5.08
CA ILE A 322 -4.39 -17.19 6.18
C ILE A 322 -3.43 -18.31 5.81
N GLN A 323 -2.77 -18.86 6.83
CA GLN A 323 -1.97 -20.07 6.66
C GLN A 323 -2.90 -21.27 6.41
N ASN A 324 -2.49 -22.15 5.49
CA ASN A 324 -3.23 -23.37 5.16
C ASN A 324 -4.67 -23.14 4.63
N ASP A 325 -4.89 -22.12 3.82
CA ASP A 325 -6.13 -21.99 3.06
C ASP A 325 -6.18 -23.08 1.95
N PRO A 326 -6.86 -24.22 2.18
CA PRO A 326 -6.81 -25.36 1.26
C PRO A 326 -7.64 -25.13 0.00
N GLN A 327 -8.45 -24.09 -0.04
CA GLN A 327 -9.39 -23.84 -1.13
C GLN A 327 -9.09 -22.54 -1.88
N TYR A 328 -7.95 -21.88 -1.61
CA TYR A 328 -7.57 -20.61 -2.24
C TYR A 328 -8.67 -19.52 -2.17
N LYS A 329 -9.45 -19.52 -1.09
CA LYS A 329 -10.59 -18.61 -0.92
C LYS A 329 -10.21 -17.20 -0.53
N VAL A 330 -9.03 -17.03 0.07
CA VAL A 330 -8.57 -15.71 0.50
C VAL A 330 -7.72 -15.08 -0.59
N ASN A 331 -8.29 -14.16 -1.34
CA ASN A 331 -7.66 -13.40 -2.40
C ASN A 331 -7.88 -11.90 -2.17
N ASN A 332 -7.11 -11.06 -2.83
CA ASN A 332 -7.27 -9.61 -2.87
C ASN A 332 -7.29 -8.94 -1.49
N SER A 333 -6.72 -9.57 -0.47
CA SER A 333 -6.71 -8.99 0.87
C SER A 333 -5.57 -7.98 1.07
N VAL A 334 -5.83 -6.94 1.84
CA VAL A 334 -4.89 -5.84 2.08
C VAL A 334 -4.68 -5.63 3.57
N ALA A 335 -3.46 -5.81 4.04
CA ALA A 335 -3.05 -5.57 5.42
C ALA A 335 -1.94 -4.51 5.45
N VAL A 336 -2.23 -3.34 6.00
CA VAL A 336 -1.27 -2.23 6.10
C VAL A 336 -1.20 -1.72 7.52
N GLY A 337 -0.07 -1.89 8.14
CA GLY A 337 0.20 -1.47 9.51
C GLY A 337 0.99 -2.51 10.30
N ASN A 338 1.46 -2.15 11.48
CA ASN A 338 2.10 -3.09 12.38
C ASN A 338 1.08 -4.12 12.89
N SER A 339 1.37 -5.38 12.73
CA SER A 339 0.48 -6.50 13.10
C SER A 339 -0.92 -6.45 12.49
N ALA A 340 -1.11 -5.73 11.38
CA ALA A 340 -2.37 -5.73 10.64
C ALA A 340 -2.62 -7.10 10.02
N ARG A 341 -3.84 -7.63 10.14
CA ARG A 341 -4.23 -8.95 9.62
C ARG A 341 -5.48 -8.87 8.76
N ALA A 342 -5.36 -9.13 7.48
CA ALA A 342 -6.46 -9.24 6.54
C ALA A 342 -6.61 -10.71 6.12
N HIS A 343 -7.37 -11.46 6.89
CA HIS A 343 -7.56 -12.90 6.69
C HIS A 343 -8.82 -13.25 5.89
N GLY A 344 -9.75 -12.30 5.76
CA GLY A 344 -10.91 -12.46 4.89
C GLY A 344 -10.57 -12.24 3.40
N GLY A 345 -11.20 -12.99 2.49
CA GLY A 345 -11.09 -12.73 1.05
C GLY A 345 -11.56 -11.31 0.73
N SER A 346 -10.77 -10.54 0.00
CA SER A 346 -10.99 -9.10 -0.24
C SER A 346 -11.10 -8.26 1.04
N GLY A 347 -10.56 -8.76 2.15
CA GLY A 347 -10.50 -8.04 3.42
C GLY A 347 -9.45 -6.92 3.40
N VAL A 348 -9.74 -5.83 4.07
CA VAL A 348 -8.84 -4.66 4.18
C VAL A 348 -8.59 -4.34 5.65
N ALA A 349 -7.36 -4.47 6.11
CA ALA A 349 -6.90 -4.14 7.45
C ALA A 349 -5.89 -2.99 7.40
N LEU A 350 -6.23 -1.83 7.92
CA LEU A 350 -5.42 -0.61 7.89
C LEU A 350 -5.17 -0.09 9.31
N GLY A 351 -3.97 -0.20 9.82
CA GLY A 351 -3.58 0.33 11.12
C GLY A 351 -2.80 -0.68 11.97
N ASN A 352 -2.45 -0.26 13.18
CA ASN A 352 -1.76 -1.11 14.12
C ASN A 352 -2.73 -2.12 14.76
N ASP A 353 -2.35 -3.38 14.80
CA ASP A 353 -3.11 -4.48 15.41
C ASP A 353 -4.57 -4.58 14.92
N THR A 354 -4.77 -4.33 13.63
CA THR A 354 -6.08 -4.37 12.96
C THR A 354 -6.39 -5.76 12.43
N TYR A 355 -7.67 -6.16 12.50
CA TYR A 355 -8.13 -7.47 12.07
C TYR A 355 -9.32 -7.37 11.11
N ALA A 356 -9.15 -7.70 9.85
CA ALA A 356 -10.21 -7.89 8.87
C ALA A 356 -10.33 -9.39 8.57
N LEU A 357 -11.15 -10.10 9.36
CA LEU A 357 -11.26 -11.56 9.32
C LEU A 357 -12.43 -12.04 8.44
N GLY A 358 -13.50 -11.24 8.34
CA GLY A 358 -14.62 -11.55 7.47
C GLY A 358 -14.28 -11.35 5.99
N GLY A 359 -14.90 -12.13 5.11
CA GLY A 359 -14.80 -11.90 3.66
C GLY A 359 -15.31 -10.51 3.28
N SER A 360 -14.58 -9.78 2.46
CA SER A 360 -14.89 -8.39 2.06
C SER A 360 -15.07 -7.42 3.23
N SER A 361 -14.43 -7.69 4.35
CA SER A 361 -14.48 -6.83 5.53
C SER A 361 -13.44 -5.71 5.48
N VAL A 362 -13.72 -4.61 6.16
CA VAL A 362 -12.82 -3.46 6.28
C VAL A 362 -12.59 -3.14 7.74
N ALA A 363 -11.33 -3.21 8.18
CA ALA A 363 -10.90 -2.76 9.49
C ALA A 363 -9.87 -1.63 9.34
N ALA A 364 -10.15 -0.46 9.87
CA ALA A 364 -9.26 0.69 9.78
C ALA A 364 -9.15 1.43 11.13
N GLY A 365 -7.94 1.52 11.65
CA GLY A 365 -7.67 2.14 12.94
C GLY A 365 -6.67 1.34 13.76
N ASN A 366 -6.38 1.79 14.97
CA ASN A 366 -5.62 0.99 15.93
C ASN A 366 -6.56 0.01 16.61
N ALA A 367 -6.21 -1.27 16.61
CA ALA A 367 -7.01 -2.35 17.19
C ALA A 367 -8.46 -2.38 16.67
N ALA A 368 -8.70 -2.05 15.40
CA ALA A 368 -10.00 -2.19 14.78
C ALA A 368 -10.23 -3.63 14.33
N TRP A 369 -11.42 -4.18 14.61
CA TRP A 369 -11.76 -5.59 14.34
C TRP A 369 -13.03 -5.72 13.51
N ALA A 370 -12.91 -6.17 12.29
CA ALA A 370 -14.01 -6.48 11.38
C ALA A 370 -14.06 -8.00 11.18
N LEU A 371 -14.87 -8.68 11.99
CA LEU A 371 -14.92 -10.13 12.06
C LEU A 371 -15.99 -10.72 11.14
N GLY A 372 -17.10 -10.02 10.97
CA GLY A 372 -18.20 -10.47 10.12
C GLY A 372 -17.88 -10.35 8.63
N GLU A 373 -18.46 -11.22 7.82
CA GLU A 373 -18.42 -11.07 6.35
C GLU A 373 -19.06 -9.74 5.94
N ARG A 374 -18.38 -8.99 5.06
CA ARG A 374 -18.77 -7.64 4.61
C ARG A 374 -18.90 -6.60 5.72
N SER A 375 -18.30 -6.87 6.87
CA SER A 375 -18.33 -5.93 8.00
C SER A 375 -17.31 -4.80 7.85
N THR A 376 -17.60 -3.69 8.49
CA THR A 376 -16.73 -2.52 8.51
C THR A 376 -16.47 -2.07 9.93
N ALA A 377 -15.21 -1.96 10.33
CA ALA A 377 -14.78 -1.44 11.63
C ALA A 377 -13.77 -0.31 11.40
N ILE A 378 -14.15 0.94 11.67
CA ILE A 378 -13.30 2.11 11.46
C ILE A 378 -13.18 2.90 12.76
N GLY A 379 -12.00 3.03 13.27
CA GLY A 379 -11.70 3.76 14.50
C GLY A 379 -10.79 2.99 15.43
N ASN A 380 -10.28 3.67 16.45
CA ASN A 380 -9.53 3.01 17.51
C ASN A 380 -10.45 2.07 18.28
N ASN A 381 -10.08 0.81 18.41
CA ASN A 381 -10.89 -0.23 19.04
C ASN A 381 -12.31 -0.42 18.48
N ALA A 382 -12.56 -0.02 17.25
CA ALA A 382 -13.84 -0.30 16.60
C ALA A 382 -14.03 -1.80 16.38
N HIS A 383 -15.23 -2.33 16.63
CA HIS A 383 -15.50 -3.76 16.58
C HIS A 383 -16.81 -4.08 15.85
N SER A 384 -16.72 -4.84 14.76
CA SER A 384 -17.87 -5.24 13.96
C SER A 384 -17.88 -6.75 13.75
N GLU A 385 -18.86 -7.46 14.28
CA GLU A 385 -18.97 -8.94 14.22
C GLU A 385 -20.02 -9.43 13.22
N GLY A 386 -21.13 -8.73 13.09
CA GLY A 386 -22.24 -9.19 12.26
C GLY A 386 -21.95 -9.11 10.76
N TYR A 387 -22.60 -9.96 9.98
CA TYR A 387 -22.61 -9.84 8.52
C TYR A 387 -23.11 -8.47 8.06
N GLY A 388 -22.35 -7.80 7.23
CA GLY A 388 -22.68 -6.45 6.73
C GLY A 388 -22.75 -5.36 7.78
N SER A 389 -22.25 -5.61 9.00
CA SER A 389 -22.31 -4.66 10.11
C SER A 389 -21.27 -3.56 9.97
N ILE A 390 -21.56 -2.40 10.54
CA ILE A 390 -20.71 -1.22 10.50
C ILE A 390 -20.45 -0.71 11.92
N ALA A 391 -19.20 -0.66 12.33
CA ALA A 391 -18.75 0.02 13.54
C ALA A 391 -17.79 1.15 13.15
N MET A 392 -18.16 2.39 13.41
CA MET A 392 -17.38 3.56 13.03
C MET A 392 -17.27 4.55 14.18
N GLY A 393 -16.09 4.76 14.67
CA GLY A 393 -15.77 5.61 15.82
C GLY A 393 -14.80 4.93 16.78
N ARG A 394 -14.22 5.68 17.71
CA ARG A 394 -13.43 5.11 18.79
C ARG A 394 -14.32 4.22 19.65
N GLU A 395 -13.89 2.98 19.89
CA GLU A 395 -14.64 2.00 20.70
C GLU A 395 -16.07 1.68 20.19
N ALA A 396 -16.41 2.06 18.95
CA ALA A 396 -17.69 1.70 18.37
C ALA A 396 -17.85 0.18 18.27
N SER A 397 -19.01 -0.37 18.62
CA SER A 397 -19.28 -1.80 18.68
C SER A 397 -20.58 -2.15 17.95
N ALA A 398 -20.48 -2.88 16.84
CA ALA A 398 -21.62 -3.41 16.08
C ALA A 398 -21.61 -4.95 16.20
N LEU A 399 -22.34 -5.48 17.16
CA LEU A 399 -22.31 -6.88 17.56
C LEU A 399 -23.63 -7.57 17.26
N SER A 400 -23.54 -8.79 16.74
CA SER A 400 -24.69 -9.68 16.59
C SER A 400 -24.31 -11.04 17.12
N THR A 401 -25.05 -11.56 18.05
CA THR A 401 -24.72 -12.78 18.78
C THR A 401 -25.40 -14.04 18.24
N GLN A 402 -26.32 -13.91 17.26
CA GLN A 402 -27.02 -15.09 16.73
C GLN A 402 -26.38 -15.64 15.47
N ASP A 403 -26.05 -16.91 15.48
CA ASP A 403 -25.63 -17.66 14.31
C ASP A 403 -26.78 -17.80 13.29
N GLY A 404 -26.50 -17.55 12.05
CA GLY A 404 -27.31 -18.05 10.93
C GLY A 404 -28.03 -17.03 10.06
N ASP A 405 -28.34 -15.82 10.50
CA ASP A 405 -28.98 -14.81 9.65
C ASP A 405 -28.13 -13.54 9.45
N LYS A 406 -28.15 -13.04 8.23
CA LYS A 406 -27.43 -11.84 7.77
C LYS A 406 -27.98 -10.61 8.49
N LYS A 407 -27.28 -10.12 9.49
CA LYS A 407 -27.84 -9.14 10.40
C LYS A 407 -27.00 -7.89 10.44
N ASN A 408 -27.33 -6.97 9.56
CA ASN A 408 -26.70 -5.66 9.46
C ASN A 408 -26.91 -4.87 10.74
N VAL A 409 -25.85 -4.65 11.49
CA VAL A 409 -25.83 -3.82 12.69
C VAL A 409 -25.00 -2.59 12.43
N VAL A 410 -25.42 -1.43 12.87
CA VAL A 410 -24.72 -0.19 12.61
C VAL A 410 -24.45 0.54 13.94
N ALA A 411 -23.19 0.78 14.24
CA ALA A 411 -22.74 1.59 15.37
C ALA A 411 -21.78 2.68 14.88
N ILE A 412 -22.22 3.93 14.89
CA ILE A 412 -21.43 5.07 14.40
C ILE A 412 -21.38 6.15 15.48
N GLY A 413 -20.20 6.45 15.93
CA GLY A 413 -19.93 7.43 16.97
C GLY A 413 -18.87 6.93 17.93
N ASP A 414 -18.30 7.83 18.70
CA ASP A 414 -17.40 7.47 19.79
C ASP A 414 -18.18 6.66 20.84
N ASP A 415 -17.69 5.46 21.12
CA ASP A 415 -18.33 4.51 22.05
C ASP A 415 -19.79 4.16 21.69
N ALA A 416 -20.18 4.28 20.44
CA ALA A 416 -21.50 3.82 19.97
C ALA A 416 -21.61 2.31 20.04
N GLN A 417 -22.74 1.78 20.53
CA GLN A 417 -22.96 0.35 20.71
C GLN A 417 -24.29 -0.08 20.13
N ALA A 418 -24.24 -0.97 19.15
CA ALA A 418 -25.44 -1.59 18.62
C ALA A 418 -25.30 -3.11 18.76
N THR A 419 -26.29 -3.72 19.44
CA THR A 419 -26.35 -5.16 19.67
C THR A 419 -27.67 -5.72 19.23
N GLY A 420 -27.59 -6.80 18.46
CA GLY A 420 -28.75 -7.42 17.91
C GLY A 420 -29.07 -7.00 16.47
N SER A 421 -29.85 -7.82 15.87
CA SER A 421 -30.13 -7.82 14.45
C SER A 421 -30.78 -6.52 13.97
N ARG A 422 -30.27 -5.97 12.90
CA ARG A 422 -30.80 -4.76 12.23
C ARG A 422 -30.88 -3.52 13.12
N SER A 423 -30.08 -3.49 14.20
CA SER A 423 -30.03 -2.36 15.14
C SER A 423 -29.06 -1.30 14.68
N ILE A 424 -29.37 -0.05 15.01
CA ILE A 424 -28.61 1.14 14.63
C ILE A 424 -28.35 1.98 15.86
N ALA A 425 -27.08 2.27 16.15
CA ALA A 425 -26.65 3.25 17.14
C ALA A 425 -25.83 4.34 16.44
N LEU A 426 -26.32 5.56 16.44
CA LEU A 426 -25.69 6.69 15.77
C LEU A 426 -25.53 7.87 16.72
N GLY A 427 -24.32 8.16 17.15
CA GLY A 427 -23.97 9.22 18.06
C GLY A 427 -22.95 8.78 19.11
N VAL A 428 -22.36 9.75 19.80
CA VAL A 428 -21.43 9.47 20.91
C VAL A 428 -22.16 8.71 22.02
N SER A 429 -21.64 7.55 22.41
CA SER A 429 -22.22 6.67 23.43
C SER A 429 -23.69 6.29 23.15
N ALA A 430 -24.12 6.32 21.90
CA ALA A 430 -25.46 5.83 21.52
C ALA A 430 -25.54 4.33 21.72
N GLN A 431 -26.67 3.81 22.25
CA GLN A 431 -26.87 2.40 22.58
C GLN A 431 -28.17 1.87 21.95
N ALA A 432 -28.04 0.87 21.09
CA ALA A 432 -29.16 0.03 20.64
C ALA A 432 -28.92 -1.40 21.18
N GLY A 433 -29.51 -1.69 22.34
CA GLY A 433 -29.26 -2.88 23.16
C GLY A 433 -28.34 -2.66 24.34
N THR A 434 -28.20 -3.65 25.18
CA THR A 434 -27.36 -3.58 26.38
C THR A 434 -26.16 -4.49 26.23
N LEU A 435 -24.98 -3.91 26.31
CA LEU A 435 -23.72 -4.62 26.49
C LEU A 435 -23.10 -4.25 27.82
N GLU A 436 -22.71 -5.27 28.58
CA GLU A 436 -21.77 -5.06 29.65
C GLU A 436 -20.38 -4.85 29.03
N ARG A 437 -19.75 -3.71 29.31
CA ARG A 437 -18.47 -3.32 28.68
C ARG A 437 -17.35 -4.27 29.09
N VAL A 438 -16.81 -5.02 28.16
CA VAL A 438 -15.48 -5.58 28.30
C VAL A 438 -14.48 -4.60 27.71
N ARG A 439 -13.85 -3.78 28.57
CA ARG A 439 -12.86 -2.77 28.13
C ARG A 439 -11.57 -3.37 27.61
N ASP A 440 -11.21 -4.57 28.04
CA ASP A 440 -10.00 -5.26 27.62
C ASP A 440 -10.33 -6.37 26.63
N ARG A 441 -10.18 -6.06 25.36
CA ARG A 441 -10.49 -6.97 24.26
C ARG A 441 -9.40 -8.00 24.00
N SER A 442 -8.23 -7.87 24.60
CA SER A 442 -7.19 -8.91 24.58
C SER A 442 -7.71 -10.22 25.19
N VAL A 443 -8.69 -10.11 26.07
CA VAL A 443 -9.37 -11.23 26.72
C VAL A 443 -10.21 -12.08 25.75
N TYR A 444 -10.69 -11.51 24.64
CA TYR A 444 -11.46 -12.27 23.64
C TYR A 444 -10.62 -13.28 22.88
N LYS A 445 -9.34 -13.02 22.72
CA LYS A 445 -8.44 -13.86 21.94
C LYS A 445 -8.28 -15.26 22.53
N ASP A 446 -8.41 -15.37 23.85
CA ASP A 446 -8.08 -16.58 24.59
C ASP A 446 -9.20 -17.12 25.51
N ASN A 447 -10.42 -16.53 25.46
CA ASN A 447 -11.50 -16.94 26.36
C ASN A 447 -12.86 -17.13 25.66
N PRO A 448 -13.14 -18.36 25.16
CA PRO A 448 -14.43 -18.70 24.53
C PRO A 448 -15.64 -18.58 25.48
N GLU A 449 -15.45 -18.74 26.81
CA GLU A 449 -16.53 -18.62 27.77
C GLU A 449 -17.02 -17.17 27.92
N LEU A 450 -16.12 -16.21 27.81
CA LEU A 450 -16.49 -14.80 27.83
C LEU A 450 -17.32 -14.40 26.59
N ILE A 451 -16.99 -14.97 25.45
CA ILE A 451 -17.79 -14.83 24.21
C ILE A 451 -19.19 -15.38 24.45
N THR A 452 -19.31 -16.52 25.13
CA THR A 452 -20.59 -17.15 25.46
C THR A 452 -21.39 -16.33 26.49
N LYS A 453 -20.74 -15.73 27.48
CA LYS A 453 -21.37 -14.81 28.44
C LYS A 453 -21.89 -13.53 27.80
N LEU A 454 -21.13 -12.98 26.88
CA LEU A 454 -21.56 -11.80 26.10
C LEU A 454 -22.73 -12.12 25.17
N LYS A 455 -22.80 -13.37 24.66
CA LYS A 455 -23.94 -13.88 23.89
C LYS A 455 -25.24 -14.00 24.70
N ALA A 456 -25.19 -14.06 26.01
CA ALA A 456 -26.34 -14.11 26.88
C ALA A 456 -26.91 -12.74 27.27
N GLN A 457 -26.31 -11.65 26.83
CA GLN A 457 -26.79 -10.31 27.11
C GLN A 457 -27.96 -9.90 26.21
N ARG A 458 -28.74 -8.96 26.67
CA ARG A 458 -30.01 -8.57 26.06
C ARG A 458 -29.81 -8.00 24.64
N GLU A 459 -30.01 -8.84 23.65
CA GLU A 459 -30.15 -8.39 22.28
C GLU A 459 -31.47 -7.65 22.08
N VAL A 460 -31.41 -6.56 21.38
CA VAL A 460 -32.58 -5.92 20.84
C VAL A 460 -32.53 -5.97 19.32
N THR A 461 -33.64 -6.34 18.69
CA THR A 461 -33.75 -6.38 17.24
C THR A 461 -34.45 -5.13 16.75
N ASP A 462 -34.03 -4.66 15.55
CA ASP A 462 -34.69 -3.52 14.90
C ASP A 462 -34.69 -2.23 15.73
N ALA A 463 -33.72 -2.08 16.62
CA ALA A 463 -33.59 -0.94 17.52
C ALA A 463 -32.78 0.18 16.85
N VAL A 464 -33.25 1.40 16.98
CA VAL A 464 -32.60 2.59 16.41
C VAL A 464 -32.38 3.64 17.48
N ALA A 465 -31.10 3.91 17.80
CA ALA A 465 -30.68 4.94 18.75
C ALA A 465 -29.84 6.00 18.00
N ILE A 466 -30.39 7.20 17.84
CA ILE A 466 -29.72 8.31 17.14
C ILE A 466 -29.63 9.53 18.05
N GLY A 467 -28.41 9.90 18.37
CA GLY A 467 -28.08 11.02 19.25
C GLY A 467 -27.03 10.65 20.29
N SER A 468 -26.34 11.65 20.83
CA SER A 468 -25.39 11.41 21.91
C SER A 468 -26.10 10.80 23.12
N GLU A 469 -25.58 9.67 23.63
CA GLU A 469 -26.14 8.93 24.77
C GLU A 469 -27.62 8.48 24.55
N ALA A 470 -28.10 8.44 23.29
CA ALA A 470 -29.40 7.85 22.99
C ALA A 470 -29.40 6.35 23.32
N SER A 471 -30.46 5.84 23.95
CA SER A 471 -30.49 4.46 24.41
C SER A 471 -31.81 3.76 24.05
N VAL A 472 -31.72 2.61 23.40
CA VAL A 472 -32.85 1.73 23.12
C VAL A 472 -32.58 0.37 23.75
N GLN A 473 -33.43 -0.04 24.70
CA GLN A 473 -33.31 -1.29 25.42
C GLN A 473 -34.44 -2.29 25.12
N ALA A 474 -35.19 -2.03 24.08
CA ALA A 474 -36.33 -2.85 23.66
C ALA A 474 -36.36 -3.03 22.14
N ASN A 475 -36.92 -4.16 21.69
CA ASN A 475 -37.05 -4.48 20.28
C ASN A 475 -37.89 -3.44 19.54
N GLU A 476 -37.54 -3.19 18.29
CA GLU A 476 -38.25 -2.29 17.38
C GLU A 476 -38.40 -0.85 17.96
N GLY A 477 -37.51 -0.47 18.89
CA GLY A 477 -37.51 0.84 19.50
C GLY A 477 -36.78 1.90 18.68
N LEU A 478 -37.21 3.15 18.75
CA LEU A 478 -36.56 4.30 18.14
C LEU A 478 -36.32 5.41 19.16
N ALA A 479 -35.05 5.68 19.47
CA ALA A 479 -34.62 6.85 20.23
C ALA A 479 -33.95 7.86 19.30
N LEU A 480 -34.52 9.02 19.13
CA LEU A 480 -34.00 10.09 18.28
C LEU A 480 -33.82 11.39 19.09
N GLY A 481 -32.59 11.66 19.44
CA GLY A 481 -32.19 12.84 20.21
C GLY A 481 -31.15 12.49 21.28
N SER A 482 -30.39 13.50 21.72
CA SER A 482 -29.42 13.30 22.80
C SER A 482 -30.11 12.81 24.06
N LYS A 483 -29.60 11.72 24.67
CA LYS A 483 -30.15 11.09 25.90
C LYS A 483 -31.60 10.62 25.74
N ALA A 484 -32.11 10.45 24.52
CA ALA A 484 -33.40 9.84 24.30
C ALA A 484 -33.37 8.38 24.73
N THR A 485 -34.37 7.89 25.45
CA THR A 485 -34.39 6.52 26.03
C THR A 485 -35.67 5.79 25.67
N VAL A 486 -35.53 4.56 25.17
CA VAL A 486 -36.64 3.67 24.85
C VAL A 486 -36.49 2.36 25.62
N ASN A 487 -37.46 2.10 26.52
CA ASN A 487 -37.49 0.90 27.37
C ASN A 487 -38.62 -0.08 27.00
N ASN A 488 -39.43 0.28 26.03
CA ASN A 488 -40.63 -0.47 25.62
C ASN A 488 -40.49 -0.95 24.17
N VAL A 489 -40.96 -2.14 23.89
CA VAL A 489 -41.06 -2.69 22.53
C VAL A 489 -41.82 -1.71 21.63
N ARG A 490 -41.30 -1.46 20.44
CA ARG A 490 -41.86 -0.50 19.45
C ARG A 490 -42.02 0.93 19.96
N GLY A 491 -41.39 1.25 21.10
CA GLY A 491 -41.40 2.60 21.65
C GLY A 491 -40.63 3.58 20.78
N VAL A 492 -41.08 4.82 20.71
CA VAL A 492 -40.45 5.92 19.99
C VAL A 492 -40.22 7.11 20.93
N ALA A 493 -38.96 7.47 21.15
CA ALA A 493 -38.56 8.65 21.92
C ALA A 493 -37.99 9.72 20.96
N LEU A 494 -38.67 10.83 20.80
CA LEU A 494 -38.29 11.92 19.90
C LEU A 494 -37.85 13.16 20.67
N GLY A 495 -36.63 13.60 20.43
CA GLY A 495 -36.02 14.78 21.02
C GLY A 495 -35.12 14.48 22.20
N ALA A 496 -34.23 15.44 22.51
CA ALA A 496 -33.26 15.28 23.59
C ALA A 496 -33.93 14.99 24.95
N ASN A 497 -33.41 14.06 25.71
CA ASN A 497 -33.93 13.58 27.01
C ASN A 497 -35.35 13.00 26.96
N SER A 498 -35.91 12.73 25.79
CA SER A 498 -37.21 12.04 25.70
C SER A 498 -37.08 10.60 26.20
N ALA A 499 -38.07 10.12 26.93
CA ALA A 499 -38.13 8.76 27.45
C ALA A 499 -39.50 8.16 27.24
N THR A 500 -39.54 6.91 26.75
CA THR A 500 -40.79 6.19 26.62
C THR A 500 -41.22 5.65 27.97
N ALA A 501 -42.51 5.67 28.22
CA ALA A 501 -43.16 4.94 29.30
C ALA A 501 -43.90 3.73 28.72
N ALA A 502 -44.28 2.80 29.56
CA ALA A 502 -45.12 1.67 29.15
C ALA A 502 -46.40 2.16 28.46
N PRO A 503 -46.87 1.53 27.39
CA PRO A 503 -48.13 1.92 26.78
C PRO A 503 -49.28 1.74 27.73
N VAL A 504 -50.11 2.72 27.80
CA VAL A 504 -51.31 2.70 28.64
C VAL A 504 -52.51 2.56 27.69
N SER A 505 -53.17 1.41 27.78
CA SER A 505 -54.38 1.15 27.04
C SER A 505 -55.59 1.82 27.70
N THR A 506 -56.31 2.61 26.95
CA THR A 506 -57.49 3.35 27.45
C THR A 506 -58.67 3.09 26.47
N ALA A 507 -59.36 1.99 26.71
CA ALA A 507 -60.51 1.60 25.85
C ALA A 507 -61.75 2.44 26.15
N SER A 508 -61.92 2.85 27.39
CA SER A 508 -62.98 3.74 27.80
C SER A 508 -62.61 4.53 29.06
N GLU A 509 -63.29 5.62 29.25
CA GLU A 509 -63.16 6.43 30.46
C GLU A 509 -64.51 6.98 30.88
N THR A 510 -64.74 7.11 32.18
CA THR A 510 -65.96 7.73 32.72
C THR A 510 -65.69 9.17 33.07
N ILE A 511 -66.27 10.09 32.33
CA ILE A 511 -66.14 11.54 32.56
C ILE A 511 -67.52 12.08 32.94
N ASN A 512 -67.61 12.72 34.08
CA ASN A 512 -68.86 13.27 34.62
C ASN A 512 -70.01 12.24 34.66
N GLY A 513 -69.71 10.97 34.96
CA GLY A 513 -70.69 9.89 35.08
C GLY A 513 -71.16 9.29 33.75
N LEU A 514 -70.61 9.74 32.62
CA LEU A 514 -70.86 9.20 31.29
C LEU A 514 -69.66 8.38 30.83
N GLN A 515 -69.87 7.14 30.37
CA GLN A 515 -68.84 6.31 29.82
C GLN A 515 -68.63 6.65 28.34
N TYR A 516 -67.36 6.94 28.02
CA TYR A 516 -66.91 7.18 26.64
C TYR A 516 -66.02 6.04 26.19
N ASN A 517 -66.28 5.48 25.01
CA ASN A 517 -65.47 4.46 24.39
C ASN A 517 -64.56 5.10 23.34
N TYR A 518 -63.32 4.74 23.35
CA TYR A 518 -62.33 5.30 22.48
C TYR A 518 -61.84 4.32 21.38
N ALA A 519 -61.71 4.82 20.15
CA ALA A 519 -61.03 4.09 19.10
C ALA A 519 -59.51 3.98 19.46
N GLY A 520 -58.91 2.85 19.09
CA GLY A 520 -57.50 2.64 19.43
C GLY A 520 -57.25 2.45 20.93
N GLY A 521 -58.27 2.02 21.68
CA GLY A 521 -58.20 1.85 23.14
C GLY A 521 -57.14 0.85 23.62
N THR A 522 -56.60 0.02 22.77
CA THR A 522 -55.43 -0.83 23.04
C THR A 522 -54.17 -0.19 22.46
N ALA A 523 -53.29 0.24 23.32
CA ALA A 523 -51.98 0.79 22.93
C ALA A 523 -50.95 -0.28 22.81
N ASP A 524 -50.36 -0.43 21.65
CA ASP A 524 -49.29 -1.39 21.38
C ASP A 524 -47.88 -0.84 21.79
N SER A 525 -47.67 0.46 21.63
CA SER A 525 -46.43 1.13 21.93
C SER A 525 -46.64 2.59 22.29
N THR A 526 -45.57 3.30 22.63
CA THR A 526 -45.59 4.69 23.01
C THR A 526 -44.68 5.51 22.10
N VAL A 527 -45.18 6.66 21.63
CA VAL A 527 -44.35 7.74 21.09
C VAL A 527 -44.22 8.83 22.17
N SER A 528 -43.00 9.07 22.63
CA SER A 528 -42.73 10.11 23.62
C SER A 528 -41.88 11.24 23.03
N VAL A 529 -42.30 12.45 23.20
CA VAL A 529 -41.57 13.68 22.82
C VAL A 529 -40.93 14.37 24.05
N GLY A 530 -40.90 13.71 25.18
CA GLY A 530 -40.39 14.27 26.43
C GLY A 530 -40.20 13.21 27.50
N ASN A 531 -40.13 13.65 28.76
CA ASN A 531 -40.01 12.81 29.95
C ASN A 531 -40.81 13.43 31.11
N THR A 532 -40.64 12.89 32.33
CA THR A 532 -41.31 13.38 33.52
C THR A 532 -41.00 14.88 33.81
N SER A 533 -39.77 15.32 33.44
CA SER A 533 -39.30 16.70 33.70
C SER A 533 -39.40 17.60 32.48
N THR A 534 -39.21 17.06 31.29
CA THR A 534 -39.22 17.80 30.02
C THR A 534 -40.47 17.51 29.22
N LYS A 535 -41.26 18.51 28.97
CA LYS A 535 -42.46 18.45 28.12
C LYS A 535 -42.22 19.27 26.85
N ARG A 536 -42.74 18.82 25.72
CA ARG A 536 -42.63 19.53 24.43
C ARG A 536 -43.97 19.70 23.80
N THR A 537 -44.14 20.81 23.18
CA THR A 537 -45.25 21.03 22.26
C THR A 537 -44.93 20.36 20.92
N ILE A 538 -45.92 19.71 20.37
CA ILE A 538 -45.87 19.22 18.97
C ILE A 538 -46.51 20.31 18.14
N THR A 539 -45.72 21.02 17.36
CA THR A 539 -46.16 22.10 16.48
C THR A 539 -46.35 21.59 15.05
N ASN A 540 -47.13 22.34 14.25
CA ASN A 540 -47.35 22.01 12.84
C ASN A 540 -48.04 20.64 12.63
N VAL A 541 -48.79 20.18 13.59
CA VAL A 541 -49.63 18.99 13.46
C VAL A 541 -50.85 19.38 12.63
N ALA A 542 -51.04 18.69 11.52
CA ALA A 542 -52.24 18.83 10.71
C ALA A 542 -53.49 18.40 11.51
N ALA A 543 -54.62 18.92 11.15
CA ALA A 543 -55.85 18.51 11.77
C ALA A 543 -56.15 17.04 11.44
N GLY A 544 -56.35 16.21 12.47
CA GLY A 544 -56.71 14.83 12.35
C GLY A 544 -58.19 14.63 11.97
N ARG A 545 -58.53 13.47 11.46
CA ARG A 545 -59.94 13.11 11.21
C ARG A 545 -60.68 12.99 12.54
N VAL A 546 -61.85 13.56 12.61
CA VAL A 546 -62.69 13.45 13.79
C VAL A 546 -63.85 12.53 13.48
N SER A 547 -63.74 11.26 13.93
CA SER A 547 -64.77 10.22 13.83
C SER A 547 -64.65 9.27 15.01
N ALA A 548 -65.73 8.48 15.22
CA ALA A 548 -65.71 7.48 16.29
C ALA A 548 -64.63 6.40 16.13
N GLN A 549 -64.09 6.23 14.92
CA GLN A 549 -63.05 5.24 14.57
C GLN A 549 -61.68 5.90 14.37
N SER A 550 -61.59 7.22 14.44
CA SER A 550 -60.32 7.91 14.18
C SER A 550 -59.30 7.71 15.32
N THR A 551 -58.08 7.44 14.91
CA THR A 551 -56.91 7.40 15.78
C THR A 551 -55.90 8.51 15.41
N ASP A 552 -56.31 9.46 14.57
CA ASP A 552 -55.45 10.59 14.17
C ASP A 552 -55.22 11.51 15.37
N ALA A 553 -54.00 12.08 15.44
CA ALA A 553 -53.73 13.17 16.39
C ALA A 553 -54.52 14.38 16.03
N ILE A 554 -55.06 15.06 17.04
CA ILE A 554 -55.76 16.32 16.88
C ILE A 554 -54.84 17.46 17.28
N ASN A 555 -54.85 18.57 16.54
CA ASN A 555 -54.08 19.75 16.91
C ASN A 555 -54.87 20.66 17.85
N GLY A 556 -54.19 21.61 18.46
CA GLY A 556 -54.81 22.55 19.39
C GLY A 556 -55.96 23.37 18.78
N SER A 557 -55.95 23.58 17.46
CA SER A 557 -57.01 24.34 16.81
C SER A 557 -58.31 23.50 16.70
N GLN A 558 -58.19 22.15 16.56
CA GLN A 558 -59.33 21.26 16.59
C GLN A 558 -59.95 21.21 18.01
N LEU A 559 -59.08 21.10 19.03
CA LEU A 559 -59.54 21.17 20.41
C LEU A 559 -60.12 22.54 20.73
N TYR A 560 -59.48 23.63 20.21
CA TYR A 560 -60.05 24.96 20.30
C TYR A 560 -61.40 25.05 19.58
N GLY A 561 -61.54 24.41 18.40
CA GLY A 561 -62.82 24.33 17.71
C GLY A 561 -63.88 23.63 18.54
N VAL A 562 -63.51 22.51 19.18
CA VAL A 562 -64.42 21.81 20.11
C VAL A 562 -64.75 22.67 21.32
N ALA A 563 -63.70 23.25 21.93
CA ALA A 563 -63.88 24.15 23.07
C ALA A 563 -64.78 25.36 22.69
N ASN A 564 -64.59 25.88 21.47
CA ASN A 564 -65.48 26.94 20.95
C ASN A 564 -66.88 26.43 20.68
N ALA A 565 -67.03 25.21 20.13
CA ALA A 565 -68.34 24.62 19.91
C ALA A 565 -69.08 24.43 21.23
N VAL A 566 -68.38 23.86 22.23
CA VAL A 566 -68.95 23.73 23.58
C VAL A 566 -69.23 25.11 24.15
N GLY A 567 -68.27 26.03 24.00
CA GLY A 567 -68.43 27.43 24.40
C GLY A 567 -69.59 28.13 23.66
N ASN A 568 -69.78 27.80 22.37
CA ASN A 568 -70.88 28.33 21.57
C ASN A 568 -72.21 27.67 21.88
N VAL A 569 -72.16 26.33 22.17
CA VAL A 569 -73.33 25.63 22.71
C VAL A 569 -73.75 26.35 24.06
N ALA A 570 -72.75 26.53 24.93
CA ALA A 570 -72.95 27.20 26.16
C ALA A 570 -73.44 28.64 25.93
N LYS A 571 -72.84 29.37 24.95
CA LYS A 571 -73.22 30.71 24.54
C LYS A 571 -74.57 30.80 23.85
N SER A 572 -74.82 29.84 22.90
CA SER A 572 -76.10 29.81 22.21
C SER A 572 -77.19 29.35 23.15
N THR A 573 -76.91 28.42 24.02
CA THR A 573 -77.82 28.08 25.11
C THR A 573 -78.07 29.24 25.99
N LYS A 574 -76.98 29.98 26.35
CA LYS A 574 -77.11 31.24 27.03
C LYS A 574 -77.96 32.23 26.27
N ASN A 575 -77.78 32.41 24.93
CA ASN A 575 -78.58 33.31 24.11
C ASN A 575 -79.98 32.85 23.93
N ILE A 576 -80.18 31.51 23.76
CA ILE A 576 -81.48 30.88 23.70
C ILE A 576 -82.22 31.01 25.01
N LEU A 577 -81.46 30.92 26.11
CA LEU A 577 -82.00 31.09 27.43
C LEU A 577 -82.36 32.58 27.73
N GLY A 578 -81.84 33.55 26.98
CA GLY A 578 -82.14 34.99 27.09
C GLY A 578 -81.57 35.66 28.36
N GLY A 579 -81.50 36.99 28.37
CA GLY A 579 -81.11 37.75 29.52
C GLY A 579 -79.70 37.57 30.04
N ASN A 580 -79.48 37.37 31.30
CA ASN A 580 -78.18 37.34 31.99
C ASN A 580 -77.55 35.99 32.06
N ALA A 581 -77.78 35.06 31.10
CA ALA A 581 -77.10 33.79 31.11
C ALA A 581 -75.61 34.01 31.09
N GLN A 582 -74.85 33.43 32.02
CA GLN A 582 -73.40 33.42 32.08
C GLN A 582 -72.88 32.03 31.99
N VAL A 583 -71.74 31.92 31.40
CA VAL A 583 -70.97 30.64 31.39
C VAL A 583 -69.78 30.83 32.29
N ASP A 584 -69.64 30.04 33.32
CA ASP A 584 -68.47 30.07 34.22
C ASP A 584 -67.21 29.48 33.60
N GLN A 585 -66.13 29.56 34.30
CA GLN A 585 -64.79 29.03 33.85
C GLN A 585 -64.79 27.53 33.62
N ASN A 586 -65.77 26.80 34.13
CA ASN A 586 -65.91 25.35 33.97
C ASN A 586 -66.89 24.99 32.86
N GLY A 587 -67.32 25.93 32.09
CA GLY A 587 -68.36 25.75 31.03
C GLY A 587 -69.75 25.56 31.57
N THR A 588 -69.95 25.72 32.86
CA THR A 588 -71.28 25.68 33.48
C THR A 588 -72.08 26.93 33.08
N ILE A 589 -73.27 26.72 32.53
CA ILE A 589 -74.07 27.81 32.11
C ILE A 589 -74.81 28.32 33.33
N THR A 590 -74.41 29.45 33.82
CA THR A 590 -75.18 30.28 34.69
C THR A 590 -75.70 31.44 33.88
N MET A 591 -76.94 31.77 34.04
CA MET A 591 -77.54 32.75 33.17
C MET A 591 -77.02 34.13 33.49
N THR A 592 -76.00 34.56 32.82
CA THR A 592 -75.66 35.98 32.68
C THR A 592 -74.90 36.17 31.37
N ASN A 593 -75.38 36.83 30.46
CA ASN A 593 -74.77 37.43 29.30
C ASN A 593 -73.82 36.54 28.44
N ILE A 594 -74.33 35.97 27.37
CA ILE A 594 -73.57 35.38 26.32
C ILE A 594 -73.28 36.43 25.28
N GLY A 595 -72.24 37.17 25.44
CA GLY A 595 -72.11 37.99 24.34
C GLY A 595 -70.96 38.75 24.14
N ASP A 596 -70.02 38.89 23.61
CA ASP A 596 -69.18 39.95 23.07
C ASP A 596 -68.05 39.41 22.20
N THR A 597 -68.23 38.22 21.64
CA THR A 597 -67.20 37.69 20.81
C THR A 597 -67.38 37.90 19.30
N GLY A 598 -68.47 38.49 18.85
CA GLY A 598 -68.74 38.83 17.43
C GLY A 598 -68.68 37.70 16.42
N LYS A 599 -68.61 36.46 16.87
CA LYS A 599 -68.56 35.25 15.98
C LYS A 599 -69.67 34.27 16.37
N ASN A 600 -70.55 33.97 15.41
CA ASN A 600 -71.85 33.26 15.67
C ASN A 600 -71.88 31.84 15.11
N THR A 601 -70.82 31.28 14.52
CA THR A 601 -70.85 29.96 13.93
C THR A 601 -69.55 29.15 14.08
N VAL A 602 -69.67 27.84 14.30
CA VAL A 602 -68.58 26.86 14.33
C VAL A 602 -67.75 26.89 13.03
N HIS A 603 -68.39 27.23 11.90
CA HIS A 603 -67.81 27.28 10.59
C HIS A 603 -66.63 28.31 10.50
N GLU A 604 -66.80 29.50 11.12
CA GLU A 604 -65.75 30.52 11.05
C GLU A 604 -64.58 30.28 12.01
N ALA A 605 -64.80 29.52 13.08
CA ALA A 605 -63.73 29.12 13.99
C ALA A 605 -62.80 28.05 13.29
N ILE A 606 -63.43 27.14 12.52
CA ILE A 606 -62.69 26.14 11.75
C ILE A 606 -61.89 26.79 10.62
N LYS A 607 -62.40 27.86 10.00
CA LYS A 607 -61.75 28.56 8.89
C LYS A 607 -60.44 29.25 9.30
N SER A 608 -60.32 29.69 10.53
CA SER A 608 -59.09 30.29 11.08
C SER A 608 -58.02 29.29 11.50
N ALA A 609 -58.41 28.00 11.65
CA ALA A 609 -57.54 26.92 12.06
C ALA A 609 -56.71 26.30 10.92
N ASN A 610 -56.97 26.74 9.70
CA ASN A 610 -56.31 26.19 8.54
C ASN A 610 -54.99 26.90 8.22
N SER A 611 -54.18 27.08 9.25
CA SER A 611 -52.82 27.55 9.04
C SER A 611 -51.94 26.43 8.55
N GLY A 612 -51.58 26.51 7.37
CA GLY A 612 -50.57 25.60 6.84
C GLY A 612 -49.25 25.73 7.58
N TRP A 613 -48.32 25.06 7.12
CA TRP A 613 -46.92 25.16 7.60
C TRP A 613 -46.01 25.64 6.47
N GLU A 614 -44.90 26.15 6.84
CA GLU A 614 -43.92 26.68 5.93
C GLU A 614 -42.76 25.70 5.79
N LEU A 615 -42.52 25.25 4.56
CA LEU A 615 -41.31 24.52 4.26
C LEU A 615 -40.14 25.50 4.10
N GLN A 616 -39.15 25.33 4.91
CA GLN A 616 -37.89 26.07 4.79
C GLN A 616 -36.75 25.12 4.42
N VAL A 617 -35.84 25.60 3.60
CA VAL A 617 -34.56 24.96 3.28
C VAL A 617 -33.45 25.94 3.59
N ASN A 618 -32.54 25.56 4.47
CA ASN A 618 -31.46 26.44 4.96
C ASN A 618 -31.94 27.78 5.52
N GLY A 619 -33.04 27.75 6.26
CA GLY A 619 -33.64 28.95 6.88
C GLY A 619 -34.35 29.90 5.90
N LYS A 620 -34.49 29.51 4.64
CA LYS A 620 -35.24 30.29 3.64
C LYS A 620 -36.54 29.57 3.31
N LYS A 621 -37.61 30.34 3.32
CA LYS A 621 -38.94 29.88 2.90
C LYS A 621 -38.92 29.41 1.44
N VAL A 622 -39.35 28.16 1.20
CA VAL A 622 -39.49 27.57 -0.11
C VAL A 622 -40.96 27.50 -0.52
N LYS A 623 -41.83 27.14 0.43
CA LYS A 623 -43.25 26.96 0.14
C LYS A 623 -44.11 27.06 1.39
N ASP A 624 -45.28 27.70 1.23
CA ASP A 624 -46.40 27.55 2.17
C ASP A 624 -47.14 26.26 1.82
N VAL A 625 -47.12 25.29 2.74
CA VAL A 625 -47.86 24.02 2.57
C VAL A 625 -49.23 24.19 3.23
N LYS A 626 -50.15 24.70 2.47
CA LYS A 626 -51.55 24.97 2.89
C LYS A 626 -52.52 24.54 1.78
N ALA A 627 -53.78 24.36 2.14
CA ALA A 627 -54.80 23.99 1.15
C ALA A 627 -54.89 25.06 0.03
N PRO A 628 -55.08 24.67 -1.23
CA PRO A 628 -55.23 23.30 -1.73
C PRO A 628 -53.88 22.60 -2.00
N ASN A 629 -52.77 23.29 -1.97
CA ASN A 629 -51.47 22.79 -2.41
C ASN A 629 -50.64 22.19 -1.26
N ARG A 630 -51.01 21.01 -0.77
CA ARG A 630 -50.38 20.32 0.37
C ARG A 630 -49.25 19.38 -0.01
N THR A 631 -48.98 19.25 -1.32
CA THR A 631 -47.97 18.34 -1.81
C THR A 631 -46.60 19.00 -1.81
N VAL A 632 -45.65 18.33 -1.24
CA VAL A 632 -44.24 18.70 -1.32
C VAL A 632 -43.53 17.57 -2.01
N ASN A 633 -42.88 17.87 -3.14
CA ASN A 633 -42.01 16.93 -3.82
C ASN A 633 -40.55 17.20 -3.46
N PHE A 634 -39.88 16.20 -3.05
CA PHE A 634 -38.43 16.21 -2.91
C PHE A 634 -37.84 15.54 -4.15
N ASN A 635 -37.00 16.25 -4.86
CA ASN A 635 -36.30 15.72 -6.01
C ASN A 635 -34.83 15.46 -5.61
N ALA A 636 -34.40 14.27 -5.89
CA ALA A 636 -32.99 13.94 -5.68
C ALA A 636 -32.12 14.76 -6.63
N GLY A 637 -31.13 15.43 -6.10
CA GLY A 637 -30.02 15.98 -6.90
C GLY A 637 -29.05 14.89 -7.33
N ASN A 638 -28.04 15.28 -8.04
CA ASN A 638 -26.98 14.36 -8.42
C ASN A 638 -26.37 13.71 -7.17
N ASN A 639 -26.10 12.42 -7.24
CA ASN A 639 -25.49 11.63 -6.17
C ASN A 639 -26.34 11.42 -4.91
N ILE A 640 -27.57 11.83 -4.94
CA ILE A 640 -28.50 11.65 -3.83
C ILE A 640 -29.59 10.66 -4.25
N LYS A 641 -29.91 9.74 -3.37
CA LYS A 641 -31.06 8.85 -3.45
C LYS A 641 -32.07 9.25 -2.38
N LEU A 642 -33.29 9.38 -2.78
CA LEU A 642 -34.41 9.64 -1.89
C LEU A 642 -35.31 8.43 -1.85
N GLU A 643 -35.55 7.89 -0.70
CA GLU A 643 -36.49 6.78 -0.50
C GLU A 643 -37.54 7.19 0.51
N GLY A 644 -38.77 7.01 0.13
CA GLY A 644 -39.91 7.25 1.02
C GLY A 644 -40.47 5.91 1.50
N ALA A 645 -40.53 5.73 2.81
CA ALA A 645 -41.15 4.56 3.41
C ALA A 645 -41.95 5.01 4.64
N GLY A 646 -43.29 4.86 4.57
CA GLY A 646 -44.19 5.37 5.61
C GLY A 646 -44.05 6.89 5.78
N ASP A 647 -43.79 7.34 6.99
CA ASP A 647 -43.66 8.75 7.35
C ASP A 647 -42.22 9.29 7.19
N ASN A 648 -41.34 8.50 6.66
CA ASN A 648 -39.95 8.87 6.57
C ASN A 648 -39.51 9.15 5.15
N VAL A 649 -38.69 10.15 4.99
CA VAL A 649 -37.89 10.38 3.79
C VAL A 649 -36.43 10.14 4.16
N THR A 650 -35.87 9.07 3.63
CA THR A 650 -34.44 8.79 3.79
C THR A 650 -33.69 9.48 2.68
N VAL A 651 -32.71 10.26 3.07
CA VAL A 651 -31.76 10.91 2.15
C VAL A 651 -30.43 10.21 2.29
N ALA A 652 -30.01 9.55 1.25
CA ALA A 652 -28.74 8.85 1.20
C ALA A 652 -27.94 9.25 -0.04
N THR A 653 -26.70 8.96 -0.05
CA THR A 653 -25.90 9.01 -1.29
C THR A 653 -26.22 7.77 -2.13
N VAL A 654 -26.19 7.89 -3.44
CA VAL A 654 -26.24 6.71 -4.34
C VAL A 654 -24.97 5.89 -4.16
N ASP A 655 -25.06 4.57 -4.42
CA ASP A 655 -23.91 3.66 -4.30
C ASP A 655 -22.76 4.06 -5.23
N ASP A 656 -23.07 4.54 -6.43
CA ASP A 656 -22.12 5.05 -7.41
C ASP A 656 -22.19 6.58 -7.53
N ALA A 657 -21.85 7.28 -6.48
CA ALA A 657 -21.89 8.73 -6.46
C ALA A 657 -20.87 9.36 -7.43
N ASN A 658 -21.36 10.12 -8.39
CA ASN A 658 -20.52 10.80 -9.39
C ASN A 658 -20.34 12.28 -9.02
N PHE A 659 -19.17 12.58 -8.50
CA PHE A 659 -18.81 13.95 -8.14
C PHE A 659 -17.95 14.61 -9.23
N ASN A 660 -18.27 15.84 -9.57
CA ASN A 660 -17.38 16.66 -10.41
C ASN A 660 -16.02 16.91 -9.73
N SER A 661 -16.04 16.94 -8.42
CA SER A 661 -14.83 17.01 -7.60
C SER A 661 -15.10 16.50 -6.20
N VAL A 662 -14.10 15.94 -5.57
CA VAL A 662 -14.07 15.58 -4.15
C VAL A 662 -12.91 16.35 -3.52
N THR A 663 -13.19 17.12 -2.48
CA THR A 663 -12.17 17.89 -1.77
C THR A 663 -12.15 17.47 -0.30
N THR A 664 -11.02 17.04 0.19
CA THR A 664 -10.78 16.73 1.60
C THR A 664 -9.66 17.65 2.09
N GLY A 665 -10.01 18.73 2.76
CA GLY A 665 -9.07 19.77 3.11
C GLY A 665 -8.52 20.48 1.87
N LYS A 666 -7.22 20.36 1.63
CA LYS A 666 -6.56 20.93 0.45
C LYS A 666 -6.48 19.98 -0.76
N VAL A 667 -6.93 18.73 -0.61
CA VAL A 667 -6.91 17.73 -1.69
C VAL A 667 -8.25 17.69 -2.37
N SER A 668 -8.28 17.74 -3.69
CA SER A 668 -9.50 17.60 -4.47
C SER A 668 -9.32 16.71 -5.70
N MET A 669 -10.37 15.96 -6.05
CA MET A 669 -10.49 15.21 -7.30
C MET A 669 -11.66 15.76 -8.10
N SER A 670 -11.50 16.00 -9.37
CA SER A 670 -12.53 16.50 -10.27
C SER A 670 -12.39 15.88 -11.65
N ARG A 671 -13.27 16.21 -12.57
CA ARG A 671 -13.15 15.80 -13.99
C ARG A 671 -11.89 16.32 -14.67
N THR A 672 -11.30 17.39 -14.17
CA THR A 672 -10.06 17.97 -14.70
C THR A 672 -8.82 17.37 -14.07
N GLY A 673 -8.95 16.52 -13.08
CA GLY A 673 -7.84 15.82 -12.44
C GLY A 673 -7.89 15.82 -10.91
N ILE A 674 -6.78 15.42 -10.34
CA ILE A 674 -6.56 15.37 -8.89
C ILE A 674 -5.67 16.56 -8.50
N ASN A 675 -6.16 17.39 -7.60
CA ASN A 675 -5.36 18.43 -6.96
C ASN A 675 -4.98 17.97 -5.55
N ALA A 676 -3.74 17.65 -5.33
CA ALA A 676 -3.23 17.18 -4.05
C ALA A 676 -3.09 18.29 -2.99
N GLY A 677 -3.46 19.54 -3.30
CA GLY A 677 -3.48 20.64 -2.34
C GLY A 677 -2.13 20.99 -1.71
N GLY A 678 -1.03 20.62 -2.37
CA GLY A 678 0.32 20.77 -1.84
C GLY A 678 0.83 19.55 -1.05
N TYR A 679 0.02 18.50 -0.90
CA TYR A 679 0.46 17.25 -0.28
C TYR A 679 1.04 16.27 -1.32
N GLN A 680 1.81 15.34 -0.84
CA GLN A 680 2.37 14.29 -1.69
C GLN A 680 1.29 13.26 -2.03
N ILE A 681 1.24 12.84 -3.28
CA ILE A 681 0.52 11.62 -3.67
C ILE A 681 1.52 10.47 -3.55
N THR A 682 1.32 9.60 -2.56
CA THR A 682 2.19 8.44 -2.32
C THR A 682 1.60 7.19 -2.97
N ASN A 683 2.43 6.18 -3.15
CA ASN A 683 2.04 4.88 -3.71
C ASN A 683 1.49 4.93 -5.15
N VAL A 684 1.90 5.94 -5.91
CA VAL A 684 1.62 5.96 -7.34
C VAL A 684 2.48 4.90 -8.01
N GLN A 685 1.82 3.88 -8.56
CA GLN A 685 2.50 2.86 -9.37
C GLN A 685 3.15 3.52 -10.59
N SER A 686 4.25 2.93 -11.07
CA SER A 686 4.88 3.41 -12.30
C SER A 686 3.86 3.46 -13.44
N GLY A 687 3.75 4.62 -14.05
CA GLY A 687 2.89 4.85 -15.22
C GLY A 687 3.47 4.29 -16.52
N GLY A 688 4.71 3.82 -16.49
CA GLY A 688 5.42 3.38 -17.69
C GLY A 688 5.59 4.50 -18.71
N ASP A 689 5.46 4.17 -19.99
CA ASP A 689 5.56 5.12 -21.10
C ASP A 689 4.17 5.57 -21.64
N THR A 690 3.10 5.26 -20.91
CA THR A 690 1.73 5.61 -21.34
C THR A 690 1.40 7.04 -20.95
N LEU A 691 1.14 7.90 -21.93
CA LEU A 691 0.94 9.35 -21.75
C LEU A 691 -0.25 9.73 -20.85
N THR A 692 -1.21 8.82 -20.66
CA THR A 692 -2.41 9.06 -19.87
C THR A 692 -2.30 8.58 -18.43
N ASN A 693 -1.22 7.89 -18.06
CA ASN A 693 -1.01 7.37 -16.72
C ASN A 693 -0.31 8.40 -15.82
N ALA A 694 -0.60 8.35 -14.54
CA ALA A 694 0.13 9.15 -13.58
C ALA A 694 1.57 8.63 -13.44
N ALA A 695 2.52 9.53 -13.50
CA ALA A 695 3.94 9.21 -13.31
C ALA A 695 4.33 9.37 -11.84
N ASN A 696 5.01 8.39 -11.28
CA ASN A 696 5.68 8.54 -9.99
C ASN A 696 7.06 9.18 -10.15
N ILE A 697 7.73 9.48 -9.03
CA ILE A 697 9.09 10.08 -9.07
C ILE A 697 10.08 9.18 -9.82
N GLY A 698 9.91 7.86 -9.72
CA GLY A 698 10.72 6.90 -10.46
C GLY A 698 10.53 7.00 -11.97
N ASP A 699 9.29 7.19 -12.42
CA ASP A 699 8.99 7.41 -13.84
C ASP A 699 9.57 8.73 -14.34
N ILE A 700 9.44 9.80 -13.54
CA ILE A 700 10.01 11.09 -13.86
C ILE A 700 11.53 10.99 -13.97
N SER A 701 12.16 10.28 -13.01
CA SER A 701 13.60 10.04 -13.04
C SER A 701 14.03 9.21 -14.26
N ARG A 702 13.25 8.18 -14.61
CA ARG A 702 13.49 7.32 -15.76
C ARG A 702 13.31 8.09 -17.09
N ILE A 703 12.25 8.90 -17.17
CA ILE A 703 11.97 9.74 -18.34
C ILE A 703 12.99 10.87 -18.43
N ALA A 704 13.32 11.52 -17.31
CA ALA A 704 14.37 12.51 -17.25
C ALA A 704 15.71 11.92 -17.70
N ALA A 705 16.06 10.72 -17.21
CA ALA A 705 17.27 10.01 -17.64
C ALA A 705 17.24 9.61 -19.13
N LYS A 706 16.04 9.40 -19.71
CA LYS A 706 15.86 9.10 -21.13
C LYS A 706 15.95 10.35 -22.00
N TYR A 707 15.49 11.50 -21.49
CA TYR A 707 15.45 12.76 -22.20
C TYR A 707 16.45 13.80 -21.72
N ASP A 708 17.10 13.55 -20.57
CA ASP A 708 18.16 14.38 -20.00
C ASP A 708 19.51 14.24 -20.76
N LYS A 709 19.41 14.15 -22.06
CA LYS A 709 20.54 14.18 -22.97
C LYS A 709 20.48 15.46 -23.80
N TYR A 710 20.61 16.44 -23.22
CA TYR A 710 21.40 17.66 -23.06
C TYR A 710 21.92 18.22 -24.36
N LEU A 711 21.46 19.38 -24.59
CA LEU A 711 22.09 20.28 -25.52
C LEU A 711 23.56 20.48 -25.10
N GLN A 712 24.48 19.88 -25.81
CA GLN A 712 25.89 20.29 -25.74
C GLN A 712 26.05 21.66 -26.39
N ARG A 713 27.11 22.36 -26.03
CA ARG A 713 27.48 23.66 -26.57
C ARG A 713 27.22 23.73 -28.05
N GLY A 714 26.23 24.52 -28.46
CA GLY A 714 25.98 24.82 -29.85
C GLY A 714 27.01 25.79 -30.42
N ALA A 715 27.40 25.56 -31.64
CA ALA A 715 28.21 26.56 -32.39
C ALA A 715 27.28 27.65 -32.92
N ALA A 716 27.61 28.89 -32.65
CA ALA A 716 26.94 30.02 -33.29
C ALA A 716 27.57 30.27 -34.65
N THR A 717 26.76 30.27 -35.70
CA THR A 717 27.18 30.70 -37.02
C THR A 717 26.40 31.93 -37.45
N TYR A 718 27.10 32.90 -38.01
CA TYR A 718 26.49 34.08 -38.56
C TYR A 718 26.65 34.05 -40.08
N GLU A 719 25.57 34.27 -40.79
CA GLU A 719 25.60 34.40 -42.22
C GLU A 719 25.95 35.85 -42.63
N ALA A 720 26.49 36.03 -43.83
CA ALA A 720 26.92 37.33 -44.35
C ALA A 720 25.80 38.39 -44.48
N ASN A 721 24.53 37.97 -44.30
CA ASN A 721 23.36 38.85 -44.35
C ASN A 721 22.94 39.39 -42.95
N GLY A 722 23.72 39.14 -41.92
CA GLY A 722 23.46 39.66 -40.56
C GLY A 722 22.46 38.84 -39.72
N ASN A 723 22.06 37.66 -40.18
CA ASN A 723 21.20 36.76 -39.41
C ASN A 723 22.04 35.73 -38.67
N GLY A 724 21.91 35.69 -37.34
CA GLY A 724 22.56 34.71 -36.49
C GLY A 724 21.75 33.42 -36.37
N LYS A 725 22.46 32.33 -36.27
CA LYS A 725 21.91 30.98 -36.09
C LYS A 725 22.67 30.23 -35.03
N ILE A 726 21.97 29.65 -34.11
CA ILE A 726 22.57 28.77 -33.10
C ILE A 726 22.01 27.37 -33.31
N ASN A 727 22.88 26.42 -33.62
CA ASN A 727 22.53 25.01 -33.68
C ASN A 727 22.99 24.31 -32.39
N MET A 728 22.08 23.66 -31.78
CA MET A 728 22.34 22.87 -30.59
C MET A 728 21.95 21.41 -30.87
N THR A 729 22.85 20.51 -30.61
CA THR A 729 22.62 19.07 -30.82
C THR A 729 22.62 18.34 -29.47
N GLY A 730 21.56 17.67 -29.18
CA GLY A 730 21.48 16.80 -28.01
C GLY A 730 22.30 15.51 -28.19
N THR A 731 22.70 14.88 -27.16
CA THR A 731 23.42 13.60 -27.18
C THR A 731 22.61 12.44 -27.80
N ASN A 732 21.30 12.65 -28.01
CA ASN A 732 20.39 11.71 -28.70
C ASN A 732 20.25 11.98 -30.22
N GLY A 733 21.04 12.89 -30.74
CA GLY A 733 20.98 13.25 -32.19
C GLY A 733 19.88 14.24 -32.56
N LEU A 734 19.04 14.67 -31.62
CA LEU A 734 18.07 15.73 -31.86
C LEU A 734 18.76 17.08 -31.93
N THR A 735 18.43 17.83 -32.91
CA THR A 735 18.95 19.18 -33.13
C THR A 735 17.85 20.20 -32.91
N ALA A 736 18.16 21.28 -32.24
CA ALA A 736 17.33 22.49 -32.18
C ALA A 736 18.09 23.63 -32.81
N GLU A 737 17.39 24.37 -33.63
CA GLU A 737 17.92 25.52 -34.34
C GLU A 737 17.19 26.79 -33.92
N VAL A 738 17.92 27.77 -33.50
CA VAL A 738 17.39 29.12 -33.27
C VAL A 738 17.86 30.01 -34.43
N THR A 739 16.93 30.45 -35.24
CA THR A 739 17.17 31.31 -36.40
C THR A 739 16.58 32.71 -36.18
N GLY A 740 16.98 33.66 -36.97
CA GLY A 740 16.40 35.01 -36.97
C GLY A 740 16.99 35.93 -35.90
N LEU A 741 18.12 35.58 -35.32
CA LEU A 741 18.87 36.46 -34.43
C LEU A 741 19.41 37.64 -35.24
N LYS A 742 18.72 38.77 -35.19
CA LYS A 742 19.18 40.00 -35.82
C LYS A 742 20.36 40.62 -35.04
N ASN A 743 21.31 41.11 -35.78
CA ASN A 743 22.58 41.65 -35.35
C ASN A 743 22.42 42.87 -34.41
N THR A 744 22.15 42.60 -33.15
CA THR A 744 22.28 43.58 -32.07
C THR A 744 22.94 42.86 -30.90
N TYR A 745 24.26 42.80 -30.98
CA TYR A 745 25.18 42.52 -29.89
C TYR A 745 24.74 41.47 -28.86
N VAL A 746 24.72 40.21 -29.22
CA VAL A 746 24.86 39.11 -28.22
C VAL A 746 26.35 38.89 -28.03
N THR A 747 26.89 39.35 -26.90
CA THR A 747 28.32 39.21 -26.60
C THR A 747 28.60 37.86 -25.91
N SER A 748 27.61 37.23 -25.36
CA SER A 748 27.71 35.88 -24.79
C SER A 748 26.34 35.25 -24.59
N GLY A 749 26.32 33.94 -24.47
CA GLY A 749 25.14 33.20 -24.08
C GLY A 749 25.52 32.16 -23.02
N THR A 750 24.78 32.09 -21.95
CA THR A 750 24.98 31.06 -20.93
C THR A 750 23.74 30.18 -20.84
N VAL A 751 23.96 28.89 -20.76
CA VAL A 751 22.91 27.90 -20.46
C VAL A 751 22.91 27.66 -18.96
N SER A 752 21.75 27.70 -18.32
CA SER A 752 21.63 27.38 -16.90
C SER A 752 22.11 25.95 -16.62
N ASN A 753 22.59 25.69 -15.42
CA ASN A 753 23.11 24.36 -15.04
C ASN A 753 22.08 23.22 -15.17
N ASP A 754 20.79 23.54 -15.24
CA ASP A 754 19.69 22.60 -15.48
C ASP A 754 19.36 22.42 -16.96
N GLY A 755 20.09 23.08 -17.87
CA GLY A 755 19.90 22.96 -19.33
C GLY A 755 18.60 23.56 -19.88
N LYS A 756 17.80 24.28 -19.05
CA LYS A 756 16.44 24.70 -19.41
C LYS A 756 16.29 26.16 -19.80
N ARG A 757 17.29 26.97 -19.54
CA ARG A 757 17.24 28.40 -19.85
C ARG A 757 18.51 28.82 -20.58
N LEU A 758 18.35 29.43 -21.72
CA LEU A 758 19.39 30.14 -22.43
C LEU A 758 19.24 31.64 -22.13
N THR A 759 20.24 32.27 -21.57
CA THR A 759 20.29 33.72 -21.39
C THR A 759 21.32 34.26 -22.42
N LEU A 760 20.89 35.17 -23.23
CA LEU A 760 21.72 35.87 -24.21
C LEU A 760 21.97 37.30 -23.68
N THR A 761 23.23 37.70 -23.61
CA THR A 761 23.65 39.04 -23.15
C THR A 761 24.33 39.81 -24.26
#